data_5c57746f30677b55704d2be23636ad68
#
_entry.id   5c57746f30677b55704d2be23636ad68
#
_cell.length_a   1.000
_cell.length_b   1.000
_cell.length_c   1.000
_cell.angle_alpha   90.00
_cell.angle_beta   90.00
_cell.angle_gamma   90.00
#
_symmetry.space_group_name_H-M   'P 1'
#
loop_
_entity.id
_entity.type
_entity.pdbx_description
1 polymer ?
#
loop_
_entity_poly.entity_id
_entity_poly.type
_entity_poly.pdbx_seq_one_letter_code
_entity_poly.pdbx_strand_id
1 'polypeptide(L)'
;MELAAASPQAAQAPPAQTDGGSGSGGAQAGSGGGQQQQGSFRQQAQLAALLLERGRHRDALAALQPLLAQQPASPGLLCLQGRCRAAAGSRAQALAAYAAALAADAACVPALLGCAAVYKDSGLLPEALASLEKALLALHISAAIAESGSRDGSVSPAADAAAAVDSSLAAADMPCDAASVRQAMAVVLTDLGTQRKLAGQEGWLQHYQRAVDTCPTYAPAHYNLGVAAGEAGRAAKAIEHYGTAVRLMPRYAEAWCNMGVLLKQQGELERAIAAYEHALTAAPNLEVVQQNMAAALTEWGTHLKAAGKVTQGIAAYERALALVPRQAEALYNLGVAYTEAGQMDKALFMYQTALLVHPSCAEAHNNLGVLYRELGNMERAMQCYQAALNARPNFPQGLNNLAVVYTQQGRAQEALQLLQAAVMAAPDYAEAHNNLGVLQRDVGAVHDAIASYKRCLELDPTNRHAGQNLMLALNYVHPGEARLVCEAHEQWGDSFQALHPQLPPLTLADVDASEGRPLVVGYVSPDLFTHSVSYFAEAPLAHHSPQRVCHIVYSCVPKPDGKTEKIRREVLAAGGTWRDAARMPEAELAQLIRDDKVDILVELTGHTASNRLGAVARRPAPIQVTWIGYPNSTGLRSVDYRFTDTICDPEDTQQSFTGKLMSWVCEEELVRLPGCFLCYTPADDAPAVAPLPALANGFVTFGSFNALAKQTPEVLRVWARILLAVPGSRLVLKNKPFTCEVVRNQYWRVFEEEGVERSRVDLLPLAAANRDHLTQYALMDVSLDPWPYAGTTTTTESLYMGVPCLTLAGSCHAHNVGVSLLTAVGLQDDWVAHTVDEYVAKAAALTSDLQQLAELRAGLRQXMLQSRMCDAPTFVQQLEGVYQQLWQRWVSQQRREQQQEQQRGQQQQQQQEQQEQQQEERTRQQQDAVP
;
A
#
# COMPACT_ATOMS: atom_id res chain seq x y z
N MET A 1 -24.94 7.33 18.70
CA MET A 1 -25.72 6.36 19.45
C MET A 1 -26.90 7.06 20.11
N GLU A 2 -27.82 7.57 19.30
CA GLU A 2 -29.12 8.10 19.74
C GLU A 2 -30.18 7.70 18.73
N LEU A 3 -30.78 6.53 18.91
CA LEU A 3 -32.06 6.21 18.31
C LEU A 3 -33.05 6.09 19.46
N ALA A 4 -33.82 7.14 19.67
CA ALA A 4 -34.89 7.12 20.63
C ALA A 4 -35.89 6.01 20.27
N ALA A 5 -36.37 5.33 21.28
CA ALA A 5 -37.37 4.25 21.14
C ALA A 5 -38.67 4.86 20.56
N ALA A 6 -38.88 4.67 19.26
CA ALA A 6 -40.19 4.94 18.65
C ALA A 6 -40.98 3.64 18.64
N SER A 7 -42.16 3.68 19.20
CA SER A 7 -43.11 2.58 19.18
C SER A 7 -43.57 2.29 17.73
N PRO A 8 -43.72 1.04 17.34
CA PRO A 8 -44.19 0.73 15.98
C PRO A 8 -45.63 1.18 15.75
N GLN A 9 -45.84 2.04 14.78
CA GLN A 9 -47.17 2.38 14.30
C GLN A 9 -47.75 1.19 13.53
N ALA A 10 -48.98 0.85 13.87
CA ALA A 10 -49.65 -0.26 13.26
C ALA A 10 -49.86 -0.03 11.75
N ALA A 11 -49.47 -1.01 10.95
CA ALA A 11 -49.66 -0.99 9.51
C ALA A 11 -51.18 -1.08 9.17
N GLN A 12 -51.67 -0.13 8.40
CA GLN A 12 -53.03 -0.17 7.87
C GLN A 12 -53.12 -1.10 6.68
N ALA A 13 -54.10 -1.99 6.68
CA ALA A 13 -54.40 -2.88 5.58
C ALA A 13 -55.22 -2.16 4.48
N PRO A 14 -55.13 -2.52 3.21
CA PRO A 14 -55.81 -1.86 2.12
C PRO A 14 -57.31 -2.22 2.09
N PRO A 15 -58.20 -1.36 1.54
CA PRO A 15 -59.64 -1.59 1.54
C PRO A 15 -60.06 -2.64 0.52
N ALA A 16 -61.02 -3.47 0.93
CA ALA A 16 -61.65 -4.50 0.08
C ALA A 16 -62.73 -3.88 -0.83
N GLN A 17 -62.76 -4.30 -2.06
CA GLN A 17 -63.77 -3.90 -3.03
C GLN A 17 -65.12 -4.59 -2.73
N THR A 18 -66.22 -3.83 -2.87
CA THR A 18 -67.57 -4.28 -2.71
C THR A 18 -68.15 -4.67 -4.08
N ASP A 19 -68.66 -5.89 -4.19
CA ASP A 19 -69.59 -6.23 -5.29
C ASP A 19 -70.93 -6.63 -4.70
N GLY A 20 -71.96 -5.98 -5.18
CA GLY A 20 -73.36 -6.15 -4.77
C GLY A 20 -74.10 -7.19 -5.58
N GLY A 21 -74.93 -7.96 -4.91
CA GLY A 21 -75.90 -8.86 -5.56
C GLY A 21 -77.13 -8.96 -4.76
N SER A 22 -78.17 -8.51 -5.37
CA SER A 22 -79.59 -8.55 -4.85
C SER A 22 -80.23 -9.90 -5.04
N GLY A 23 -80.99 -10.34 -4.06
CA GLY A 23 -81.91 -11.46 -4.22
C GLY A 23 -83.01 -11.56 -3.18
N SER A 24 -84.24 -11.31 -3.60
CA SER A 24 -85.52 -11.37 -2.83
C SER A 24 -86.01 -12.77 -2.59
N GLY A 25 -86.70 -13.00 -1.53
CA GLY A 25 -87.56 -14.15 -1.39
C GLY A 25 -88.09 -14.50 0.00
N GLY A 26 -89.34 -14.13 0.30
CA GLY A 26 -90.42 -14.87 0.77
C GLY A 26 -90.48 -15.41 2.21
N ALA A 27 -91.49 -14.89 2.94
CA ALA A 27 -91.86 -15.26 4.29
C ALA A 27 -92.69 -16.53 4.36
N GLN A 28 -92.51 -17.30 5.37
CA GLN A 28 -93.67 -18.06 5.96
C GLN A 28 -93.41 -18.22 7.49
N ALA A 29 -94.52 -17.99 8.24
CA ALA A 29 -94.62 -17.99 9.68
C ALA A 29 -94.95 -19.35 10.22
N GLY A 30 -94.50 -19.67 11.37
CA GLY A 30 -94.90 -20.88 12.08
C GLY A 30 -94.42 -20.89 13.55
N SER A 31 -95.26 -21.10 14.43
CA SER A 31 -95.34 -20.94 15.86
C SER A 31 -94.30 -21.65 16.71
N GLY A 32 -93.83 -20.98 17.73
CA GLY A 32 -93.00 -21.48 18.81
C GLY A 32 -92.54 -20.40 19.73
N GLY A 33 -93.30 -19.93 20.69
CA GLY A 33 -93.08 -18.64 21.41
C GLY A 33 -92.01 -18.62 22.43
N GLY A 34 -91.31 -19.71 22.85
CA GLY A 34 -90.24 -19.67 23.79
C GLY A 34 -88.81 -19.72 23.16
N GLN A 35 -88.66 -20.43 22.11
CA GLN A 35 -87.42 -20.54 21.35
C GLN A 35 -87.21 -19.37 20.44
N GLN A 36 -88.26 -18.72 20.01
CA GLN A 36 -88.18 -17.50 19.17
C GLN A 36 -87.65 -16.29 19.89
N GLN A 37 -87.98 -16.11 21.21
CA GLN A 37 -87.40 -14.94 21.98
C GLN A 37 -85.93 -15.08 22.22
N GLN A 38 -85.38 -16.29 22.49
CA GLN A 38 -83.97 -16.54 22.69
C GLN A 38 -83.16 -16.43 21.36
N GLY A 39 -83.71 -16.87 20.25
CA GLY A 39 -83.12 -16.68 18.93
C GLY A 39 -82.97 -15.23 18.53
N SER A 40 -84.00 -14.42 18.83
CA SER A 40 -84.03 -12.96 18.55
C SER A 40 -82.97 -12.20 19.39
N PHE A 41 -82.85 -12.55 20.66
CA PHE A 41 -81.83 -11.96 21.57
C PHE A 41 -80.43 -12.19 21.11
N ARG A 42 -80.13 -13.49 20.76
CA ARG A 42 -78.76 -13.88 20.27
C ARG A 42 -78.44 -13.18 18.95
N GLN A 43 -79.38 -13.08 18.04
CA GLN A 43 -79.23 -12.37 16.76
C GLN A 43 -78.96 -10.85 16.94
N GLN A 44 -79.60 -10.23 17.88
CA GLN A 44 -79.44 -8.80 18.22
C GLN A 44 -78.09 -8.57 18.89
N ALA A 45 -77.62 -9.47 19.72
CA ALA A 45 -76.24 -9.36 20.37
C ALA A 45 -75.17 -9.55 19.36
N GLN A 46 -75.34 -10.54 18.45
CA GLN A 46 -74.41 -10.75 17.33
C GLN A 46 -74.38 -9.54 16.36
N LEU A 47 -75.54 -8.90 16.14
CA LEU A 47 -75.66 -7.69 15.30
C LEU A 47 -74.85 -6.55 15.94
N ALA A 48 -74.90 -6.40 17.25
CA ALA A 48 -74.14 -5.36 17.97
C ALA A 48 -72.64 -5.63 17.86
N ALA A 49 -72.18 -6.90 18.00
CA ALA A 49 -70.78 -7.29 17.83
C ALA A 49 -70.31 -6.98 16.38
N LEU A 50 -71.08 -7.37 15.36
CA LEU A 50 -70.81 -7.12 13.94
C LEU A 50 -70.73 -5.60 13.63
N LEU A 51 -71.64 -4.80 14.22
CA LEU A 51 -71.60 -3.35 14.06
C LEU A 51 -70.30 -2.74 14.68
N LEU A 52 -69.89 -3.27 15.80
CA LEU A 52 -68.60 -2.85 16.43
C LEU A 52 -67.38 -3.20 15.54
N GLU A 53 -67.33 -4.40 14.97
CA GLU A 53 -66.30 -4.80 14.02
C GLU A 53 -66.21 -3.88 12.80
N ARG A 54 -67.35 -3.39 12.36
CA ARG A 54 -67.44 -2.45 11.22
C ARG A 54 -67.19 -0.99 11.61
N GLY A 55 -66.82 -0.74 12.84
CA GLY A 55 -66.51 0.63 13.32
C GLY A 55 -67.74 1.47 13.62
N ARG A 56 -68.94 0.86 13.59
CA ARG A 56 -70.23 1.59 13.83
C ARG A 56 -70.61 1.57 15.31
N HIS A 57 -69.72 2.19 16.14
CA HIS A 57 -69.76 2.06 17.60
C HIS A 57 -71.07 2.61 18.20
N ARG A 58 -71.65 3.69 17.66
CA ARG A 58 -72.91 4.30 18.16
C ARG A 58 -74.09 3.39 17.88
N ASP A 59 -74.12 2.79 16.70
CA ASP A 59 -75.19 1.87 16.31
C ASP A 59 -75.12 0.59 17.11
N ALA A 60 -73.91 0.11 17.38
CA ALA A 60 -73.72 -1.05 18.25
C ALA A 60 -74.16 -0.78 19.68
N LEU A 61 -73.86 0.44 20.22
CA LEU A 61 -74.40 0.84 21.53
C LEU A 61 -75.95 0.94 21.57
N ALA A 62 -76.51 1.48 20.50
CA ALA A 62 -77.97 1.55 20.38
C ALA A 62 -78.67 0.17 20.35
N ALA A 63 -78.05 -0.76 19.61
CA ALA A 63 -78.52 -2.15 19.55
C ALA A 63 -78.36 -2.90 20.90
N LEU A 64 -77.37 -2.53 21.71
CA LEU A 64 -77.15 -3.13 23.05
C LEU A 64 -78.13 -2.64 24.12
N GLN A 65 -78.71 -1.44 24.01
CA GLN A 65 -79.48 -0.82 25.05
C GLN A 65 -80.75 -1.70 25.43
N PRO A 66 -81.52 -2.20 24.48
CA PRO A 66 -82.71 -3.05 24.84
C PRO A 66 -82.30 -4.42 25.43
N LEU A 67 -81.09 -4.91 25.05
CA LEU A 67 -80.60 -6.19 25.57
C LEU A 67 -80.14 -6.05 27.03
N LEU A 68 -79.46 -4.94 27.32
CA LEU A 68 -79.04 -4.63 28.68
C LEU A 68 -80.20 -4.29 29.61
N ALA A 69 -81.23 -3.76 29.06
CA ALA A 69 -82.46 -3.53 29.84
C ALA A 69 -83.18 -4.90 30.21
N GLN A 70 -83.03 -5.93 29.41
CA GLN A 70 -83.51 -7.26 29.67
C GLN A 70 -82.57 -8.05 30.60
N GLN A 71 -81.26 -7.92 30.44
CA GLN A 71 -80.21 -8.63 31.23
C GLN A 71 -79.14 -7.64 31.70
N PRO A 72 -79.44 -6.84 32.73
CA PRO A 72 -78.47 -5.77 33.18
C PRO A 72 -77.26 -6.26 33.86
N ALA A 73 -77.14 -7.50 34.29
CA ALA A 73 -75.98 -8.11 34.92
C ALA A 73 -75.26 -9.14 34.06
N SER A 74 -75.60 -9.23 32.77
CA SER A 74 -74.89 -10.13 31.85
C SER A 74 -73.44 -9.67 31.63
N PRO A 75 -72.42 -10.44 32.09
CA PRO A 75 -71.00 -10.05 31.87
C PRO A 75 -70.66 -9.89 30.39
N GLY A 76 -71.19 -10.73 29.51
CA GLY A 76 -70.92 -10.69 28.06
C GLY A 76 -71.44 -9.40 27.40
N LEU A 77 -72.69 -8.98 27.70
CA LEU A 77 -73.25 -7.74 27.18
C LEU A 77 -72.51 -6.50 27.74
N LEU A 78 -72.16 -6.54 29.00
CA LEU A 78 -71.42 -5.45 29.65
C LEU A 78 -69.97 -5.34 29.08
N CYS A 79 -69.37 -6.46 28.76
CA CYS A 79 -68.09 -6.46 28.05
C CYS A 79 -68.22 -5.84 26.64
N LEU A 80 -69.24 -6.26 25.90
CA LEU A 80 -69.47 -5.73 24.55
C LEU A 80 -69.82 -4.23 24.62
N GLN A 81 -70.58 -3.76 25.61
CA GLN A 81 -70.77 -2.35 25.87
C GLN A 81 -69.47 -1.60 26.17
N GLY A 82 -68.61 -2.17 26.99
CA GLY A 82 -67.30 -1.64 27.31
C GLY A 82 -66.43 -1.46 26.05
N ARG A 83 -66.40 -2.50 25.19
CA ARG A 83 -65.69 -2.47 23.89
C ARG A 83 -66.22 -1.35 23.00
N CYS A 84 -67.51 -1.23 22.87
CA CYS A 84 -68.11 -0.18 22.04
C CYS A 84 -67.75 1.22 22.58
N ARG A 85 -67.79 1.40 23.90
CA ARG A 85 -67.41 2.72 24.53
C ARG A 85 -65.93 3.01 24.40
N ALA A 86 -65.09 1.99 24.50
CA ALA A 86 -63.62 2.12 24.31
C ALA A 86 -63.35 2.56 22.85
N ALA A 87 -63.94 1.85 21.91
CA ALA A 87 -63.80 2.15 20.48
C ALA A 87 -64.36 3.55 20.13
N ALA A 88 -65.37 4.03 20.85
CA ALA A 88 -65.94 5.37 20.70
C ALA A 88 -65.08 6.44 21.43
N GLY A 89 -63.97 6.09 22.05
CA GLY A 89 -63.07 7.00 22.77
C GLY A 89 -63.55 7.36 24.16
N SER A 90 -64.63 6.78 24.65
CA SER A 90 -65.24 7.10 25.98
C SER A 90 -64.63 6.20 27.06
N ARG A 91 -63.31 6.43 27.39
CA ARG A 91 -62.52 5.58 28.28
C ARG A 91 -63.14 5.32 29.63
N ALA A 92 -63.59 6.41 30.32
CA ALA A 92 -64.19 6.31 31.64
C ALA A 92 -65.50 5.49 31.64
N GLN A 93 -66.35 5.65 30.63
CA GLN A 93 -67.55 4.86 30.48
C GLN A 93 -67.29 3.37 30.12
N ALA A 94 -66.19 3.14 29.35
CA ALA A 94 -65.74 1.81 29.03
C ALA A 94 -65.29 1.07 30.30
N LEU A 95 -64.47 1.73 31.13
CA LEU A 95 -64.03 1.15 32.40
C LEU A 95 -65.19 0.91 33.34
N ALA A 96 -66.21 1.81 33.39
CA ALA A 96 -67.41 1.61 34.18
C ALA A 96 -68.20 0.37 33.71
N ALA A 97 -68.33 0.13 32.41
CA ALA A 97 -68.99 -1.06 31.87
C ALA A 97 -68.21 -2.35 32.19
N TYR A 98 -66.91 -2.33 32.08
CA TYR A 98 -66.07 -3.50 32.45
C TYR A 98 -66.11 -3.73 33.97
N ALA A 99 -66.11 -2.67 34.77
CA ALA A 99 -66.25 -2.82 36.22
C ALA A 99 -67.60 -3.48 36.61
N ALA A 100 -68.67 -3.11 35.89
CA ALA A 100 -70.00 -3.75 36.10
C ALA A 100 -69.96 -5.22 35.71
N ALA A 101 -69.24 -5.56 34.60
CA ALA A 101 -69.04 -6.97 34.19
C ALA A 101 -68.28 -7.76 35.26
N LEU A 102 -67.22 -7.16 35.85
CA LEU A 102 -66.43 -7.79 36.88
C LEU A 102 -67.17 -7.89 38.22
N ALA A 103 -68.11 -7.00 38.49
CA ALA A 103 -68.99 -7.09 39.64
C ALA A 103 -70.02 -8.24 39.52
N ALA A 104 -70.40 -8.59 38.28
CA ALA A 104 -71.23 -9.74 37.98
C ALA A 104 -70.45 -11.06 37.92
N ASP A 105 -69.26 -11.04 37.38
CA ASP A 105 -68.31 -12.18 37.32
C ASP A 105 -66.89 -11.67 37.51
N ALA A 106 -66.31 -11.84 38.66
CA ALA A 106 -64.97 -11.41 39.03
C ALA A 106 -63.85 -12.10 38.22
N ALA A 107 -64.17 -13.23 37.59
CA ALA A 107 -63.25 -14.01 36.74
C ALA A 107 -63.53 -13.79 35.24
N CYS A 108 -64.29 -12.77 34.89
CA CYS A 108 -64.61 -12.46 33.49
C CYS A 108 -63.37 -11.97 32.75
N VAL A 109 -62.70 -12.91 32.04
CA VAL A 109 -61.44 -12.64 31.33
C VAL A 109 -61.61 -11.55 30.29
N PRO A 110 -62.64 -11.54 29.45
CA PRO A 110 -62.84 -10.45 28.48
C PRO A 110 -62.91 -9.05 29.10
N ALA A 111 -63.57 -8.92 30.25
CA ALA A 111 -63.64 -7.63 30.98
C ALA A 111 -62.27 -7.20 31.50
N LEU A 112 -61.47 -8.14 32.02
CA LEU A 112 -60.10 -7.86 32.49
C LEU A 112 -59.18 -7.44 31.33
N LEU A 113 -59.30 -8.11 30.17
CA LEU A 113 -58.59 -7.74 28.98
C LEU A 113 -59.01 -6.36 28.43
N GLY A 114 -60.31 -6.07 28.49
CA GLY A 114 -60.85 -4.78 28.10
C GLY A 114 -60.32 -3.64 29.00
N CYS A 115 -60.30 -3.87 30.31
CA CYS A 115 -59.69 -2.93 31.29
C CYS A 115 -58.19 -2.71 30.95
N ALA A 116 -57.47 -3.80 30.73
CA ALA A 116 -56.03 -3.71 30.43
C ALA A 116 -55.74 -2.89 29.16
N ALA A 117 -56.52 -3.11 28.11
CA ALA A 117 -56.41 -2.37 26.88
C ALA A 117 -56.63 -0.85 27.10
N VAL A 118 -57.77 -0.48 27.82
CA VAL A 118 -58.06 0.91 28.10
C VAL A 118 -57.02 1.57 28.99
N TYR A 119 -56.53 0.89 30.02
CA TYR A 119 -55.48 1.34 30.89
C TYR A 119 -54.19 1.57 30.12
N LYS A 120 -53.77 0.63 29.23
CA LYS A 120 -52.61 0.73 28.38
C LYS A 120 -52.70 1.97 27.49
N ASP A 121 -53.81 2.15 26.77
CA ASP A 121 -54.06 3.29 25.89
C ASP A 121 -54.13 4.61 26.64
N SER A 122 -54.35 4.59 27.95
CA SER A 122 -54.38 5.76 28.82
C SER A 122 -53.01 6.02 29.48
N GLY A 123 -51.99 5.13 29.19
CA GLY A 123 -50.67 5.25 29.81
C GLY A 123 -50.57 4.72 31.25
N LEU A 124 -51.66 4.13 31.76
CA LEU A 124 -51.75 3.58 33.12
C LEU A 124 -51.27 2.13 33.08
N LEU A 125 -49.94 1.95 32.82
CA LEU A 125 -49.35 0.64 32.54
C LEU A 125 -49.37 -0.32 33.78
N PRO A 126 -49.17 0.17 35.01
CA PRO A 126 -49.29 -0.70 36.18
C PRO A 126 -50.72 -1.27 36.37
N GLU A 127 -51.76 -0.47 36.11
CA GLU A 127 -53.16 -0.90 36.18
C GLU A 127 -53.49 -1.90 35.07
N ALA A 128 -52.93 -1.65 33.88
CA ALA A 128 -53.05 -2.58 32.76
C ALA A 128 -52.44 -3.94 33.09
N LEU A 129 -51.22 -3.93 33.68
CA LEU A 129 -50.50 -5.16 34.08
C LEU A 129 -51.31 -5.92 35.14
N ALA A 130 -51.80 -5.19 36.15
CA ALA A 130 -52.61 -5.83 37.24
C ALA A 130 -53.88 -6.50 36.67
N SER A 131 -54.50 -5.89 35.65
CA SER A 131 -55.69 -6.48 35.01
C SER A 131 -55.34 -7.76 34.24
N LEU A 132 -54.20 -7.75 33.54
CA LEU A 132 -53.73 -8.94 32.78
C LEU A 132 -53.32 -10.08 33.72
N GLU A 133 -52.70 -9.76 34.84
CA GLU A 133 -52.31 -10.79 35.87
C GLU A 133 -53.56 -11.48 36.42
N LYS A 134 -54.62 -10.69 36.70
CA LYS A 134 -55.91 -11.27 37.14
C LYS A 134 -56.56 -12.13 36.03
N ALA A 135 -56.45 -11.71 34.74
CA ALA A 135 -56.97 -12.48 33.62
C ALA A 135 -56.25 -13.84 33.50
N LEU A 136 -54.91 -13.79 33.62
CA LEU A 136 -54.09 -15.02 33.54
C LEU A 136 -54.41 -16.00 34.70
N LEU A 137 -54.58 -15.45 35.93
CA LEU A 137 -54.97 -16.24 37.10
C LEU A 137 -56.37 -16.88 36.92
N ALA A 138 -57.34 -16.13 36.40
CA ALA A 138 -58.67 -16.63 36.12
C ALA A 138 -58.64 -17.80 35.13
N LEU A 139 -57.83 -17.68 34.04
CA LEU A 139 -57.63 -18.73 33.07
C LEU A 139 -57.00 -20.00 33.65
N HIS A 140 -55.98 -19.83 34.51
CA HIS A 140 -55.36 -20.97 35.20
C HIS A 140 -56.33 -21.69 36.14
N ILE A 141 -57.17 -20.93 36.88
CA ILE A 141 -58.17 -21.48 37.77
C ILE A 141 -59.20 -22.29 36.98
N SER A 142 -59.70 -21.70 35.87
CA SER A 142 -60.63 -22.37 34.97
C SER A 142 -60.05 -23.66 34.37
N ALA A 143 -58.81 -23.66 33.96
CA ALA A 143 -58.10 -24.83 33.45
C ALA A 143 -57.95 -25.92 34.54
N ALA A 144 -57.56 -25.55 35.75
CA ALA A 144 -57.44 -26.47 36.90
C ALA A 144 -58.77 -27.14 37.29
N ILE A 145 -59.87 -26.35 37.26
CA ILE A 145 -61.21 -26.87 37.48
C ILE A 145 -61.60 -27.86 36.41
N ALA A 146 -61.28 -27.55 35.12
CA ALA A 146 -61.58 -28.45 34.00
C ALA A 146 -60.81 -29.79 34.13
N GLU A 147 -59.56 -29.75 34.61
CA GLU A 147 -58.69 -30.93 34.77
C GLU A 147 -59.07 -31.79 35.98
N SER A 148 -59.69 -31.21 37.04
CA SER A 148 -60.03 -31.91 38.25
C SER A 148 -61.28 -32.76 38.15
N GLY A 149 -62.10 -32.68 37.08
CA GLY A 149 -63.19 -33.58 36.75
C GLY A 149 -64.40 -33.55 37.68
N SER A 150 -64.57 -32.59 38.54
CA SER A 150 -65.68 -32.49 39.49
C SER A 150 -66.86 -31.84 38.80
N ARG A 151 -67.61 -32.67 38.05
CA ARG A 151 -68.98 -32.34 37.62
C ARG A 151 -69.92 -32.76 38.71
N ASP A 152 -70.27 -31.89 39.60
CA ASP A 152 -71.42 -32.12 40.52
C ASP A 152 -72.68 -31.75 39.73
N GLY A 153 -73.45 -32.75 39.44
CA GLY A 153 -74.58 -32.71 38.49
C GLY A 153 -75.85 -32.04 38.98
N SER A 154 -75.82 -30.74 39.26
CA SER A 154 -77.04 -30.03 39.69
C SER A 154 -77.22 -28.63 39.08
N VAL A 155 -77.00 -28.49 37.76
CA VAL A 155 -77.38 -27.24 37.07
C VAL A 155 -78.31 -27.61 35.91
N SER A 156 -79.39 -26.88 35.77
CA SER A 156 -80.35 -27.13 34.73
C SER A 156 -79.81 -26.86 33.30
N PRO A 157 -80.20 -27.60 32.28
CA PRO A 157 -79.66 -27.37 30.93
C PRO A 157 -79.92 -25.96 30.33
N ALA A 158 -80.92 -25.23 30.88
CA ALA A 158 -81.20 -23.86 30.45
C ALA A 158 -80.20 -22.88 31.00
N ALA A 159 -79.62 -23.07 32.18
CA ALA A 159 -78.69 -22.23 32.80
C ALA A 159 -77.29 -22.43 32.10
N ASP A 160 -76.89 -23.64 31.73
CA ASP A 160 -75.72 -23.95 30.96
C ASP A 160 -75.75 -23.30 29.56
N ALA A 161 -76.87 -23.32 28.89
CA ALA A 161 -76.98 -22.69 27.59
C ALA A 161 -76.94 -21.18 27.66
N ALA A 162 -77.44 -20.55 28.70
CA ALA A 162 -77.35 -19.11 28.92
C ALA A 162 -75.95 -18.68 29.22
N ALA A 163 -75.23 -19.38 30.08
CA ALA A 163 -73.84 -19.14 30.42
C ALA A 163 -72.94 -19.35 29.21
N ALA A 164 -73.17 -20.33 28.38
CA ALA A 164 -72.43 -20.54 27.15
C ALA A 164 -72.63 -19.44 26.10
N VAL A 165 -73.83 -18.85 25.99
CA VAL A 165 -74.09 -17.73 25.13
C VAL A 165 -73.39 -16.48 25.68
N ASP A 166 -73.44 -16.23 26.96
CA ASP A 166 -72.81 -15.08 27.61
C ASP A 166 -71.28 -15.12 27.47
N SER A 167 -70.70 -16.29 27.67
CA SER A 167 -69.23 -16.45 27.46
C SER A 167 -68.81 -16.30 25.98
N SER A 168 -69.65 -16.77 25.02
CA SER A 168 -69.33 -16.64 23.60
C SER A 168 -69.46 -15.18 23.13
N LEU A 169 -70.36 -14.40 23.67
CA LEU A 169 -70.52 -12.98 23.39
C LEU A 169 -69.38 -12.15 24.02
N ALA A 170 -68.94 -12.52 25.19
CA ALA A 170 -67.81 -11.88 25.87
C ALA A 170 -66.51 -12.10 25.14
N ALA A 171 -66.30 -13.30 24.55
CA ALA A 171 -65.08 -13.69 23.95
C ALA A 171 -65.03 -13.37 22.45
N ALA A 172 -66.08 -12.84 21.83
CA ALA A 172 -66.08 -12.52 20.39
C ALA A 172 -64.91 -11.56 20.07
N ASP A 173 -64.03 -11.99 19.21
CA ASP A 173 -62.83 -11.25 18.68
C ASP A 173 -61.76 -10.87 19.73
N MET A 174 -61.84 -11.42 20.96
CA MET A 174 -60.71 -11.25 21.88
C MET A 174 -60.11 -12.62 22.14
N PRO A 175 -58.81 -12.81 21.80
CA PRO A 175 -58.14 -14.10 22.10
C PRO A 175 -58.02 -14.24 23.63
N CYS A 176 -58.89 -15.04 24.22
CA CYS A 176 -58.97 -15.23 25.67
C CYS A 176 -58.22 -16.50 26.11
N ASP A 177 -57.13 -16.87 25.41
CA ASP A 177 -56.27 -17.96 25.82
C ASP A 177 -55.08 -17.47 26.64
N ALA A 178 -54.48 -18.32 27.42
CA ALA A 178 -53.37 -17.96 28.30
C ALA A 178 -52.12 -17.49 27.53
N ALA A 179 -51.93 -17.97 26.28
CA ALA A 179 -50.77 -17.51 25.45
C ALA A 179 -50.97 -16.06 25.01
N SER A 180 -52.14 -15.71 24.56
CA SER A 180 -52.47 -14.33 24.16
C SER A 180 -52.40 -13.36 25.34
N VAL A 181 -52.87 -13.77 26.52
CA VAL A 181 -52.73 -12.95 27.75
C VAL A 181 -51.28 -12.74 28.10
N ARG A 182 -50.44 -13.79 28.06
CA ARG A 182 -48.98 -13.68 28.32
C ARG A 182 -48.32 -12.74 27.31
N GLN A 183 -48.76 -12.80 26.04
CA GLN A 183 -48.20 -11.88 25.02
C GLN A 183 -48.60 -10.42 25.34
N ALA A 184 -49.86 -10.18 25.71
CA ALA A 184 -50.33 -8.85 26.11
C ALA A 184 -49.57 -8.33 27.34
N MET A 185 -49.33 -9.22 28.32
CA MET A 185 -48.50 -8.87 29.49
C MET A 185 -47.09 -8.49 29.09
N ALA A 186 -46.47 -9.24 28.16
CA ALA A 186 -45.10 -8.94 27.68
C ALA A 186 -45.05 -7.57 26.98
N VAL A 187 -46.09 -7.18 26.23
CA VAL A 187 -46.22 -5.86 25.64
C VAL A 187 -46.23 -4.79 26.74
N VAL A 188 -47.14 -4.92 27.72
CA VAL A 188 -47.32 -3.93 28.78
C VAL A 188 -46.05 -3.83 29.66
N LEU A 189 -45.44 -4.96 29.98
CA LEU A 189 -44.16 -5.00 30.73
C LEU A 189 -43.03 -4.28 29.97
N THR A 190 -42.96 -4.50 28.64
CA THR A 190 -41.97 -3.84 27.80
C THR A 190 -42.21 -2.33 27.77
N ASP A 191 -43.47 -1.89 27.58
CA ASP A 191 -43.84 -0.51 27.60
C ASP A 191 -43.57 0.17 28.96
N LEU A 192 -43.86 -0.54 30.06
CA LEU A 192 -43.60 -0.08 31.43
C LEU A 192 -42.10 0.08 31.68
N GLY A 193 -41.31 -0.89 31.22
CA GLY A 193 -39.84 -0.83 31.29
C GLY A 193 -39.31 0.38 30.54
N THR A 194 -39.83 0.62 29.34
CA THR A 194 -39.44 1.76 28.51
C THR A 194 -39.83 3.08 29.15
N GLN A 195 -41.08 3.18 29.69
CA GLN A 195 -41.57 4.37 30.38
C GLN A 195 -40.70 4.71 31.61
N ARG A 196 -40.35 3.70 32.43
CA ARG A 196 -39.51 3.87 33.62
C ARG A 196 -38.08 4.26 33.22
N LYS A 197 -37.52 3.65 32.15
CA LYS A 197 -36.19 3.98 31.66
C LYS A 197 -36.11 5.43 31.23
N LEU A 198 -37.09 5.90 30.45
CA LEU A 198 -37.17 7.30 29.99
C LEU A 198 -37.37 8.30 31.16
N ALA A 199 -38.07 7.87 32.23
CA ALA A 199 -38.25 8.66 33.43
C ALA A 199 -37.05 8.60 34.41
N GLY A 200 -36.00 7.85 34.11
CA GLY A 200 -34.82 7.67 34.94
C GLY A 200 -35.10 6.90 36.23
N GLN A 201 -36.19 6.13 36.27
CA GLN A 201 -36.61 5.37 37.47
C GLN A 201 -35.90 4.00 37.54
N GLU A 202 -35.57 3.56 38.72
CA GLU A 202 -34.97 2.24 38.92
C GLU A 202 -35.93 1.09 38.57
N GLY A 203 -35.38 -0.11 38.35
CA GLY A 203 -36.14 -1.32 38.13
C GLY A 203 -36.68 -1.53 36.71
N TRP A 204 -36.38 -0.65 35.79
CA TRP A 204 -36.86 -0.77 34.38
C TRP A 204 -36.38 -2.07 33.72
N LEU A 205 -35.16 -2.50 34.02
CA LEU A 205 -34.57 -3.71 33.41
C LEU A 205 -35.33 -4.98 33.83
N GLN A 206 -35.81 -5.00 35.08
CA GLN A 206 -36.58 -6.13 35.62
C GLN A 206 -37.90 -6.31 34.83
N HIS A 207 -38.49 -5.22 34.33
CA HIS A 207 -39.71 -5.33 33.52
C HIS A 207 -39.45 -5.99 32.15
N TYR A 208 -38.30 -5.67 31.49
CA TYR A 208 -37.93 -6.35 30.27
C TYR A 208 -37.62 -7.83 30.49
N GLN A 209 -36.97 -8.16 31.62
CA GLN A 209 -36.72 -9.56 31.99
C GLN A 209 -38.04 -10.30 32.23
N ARG A 210 -38.95 -9.72 33.02
CA ARG A 210 -40.27 -10.29 33.26
C ARG A 210 -41.09 -10.48 31.98
N ALA A 211 -40.93 -9.54 30.99
CA ALA A 211 -41.59 -9.67 29.69
C ALA A 211 -41.14 -10.93 28.95
N VAL A 212 -39.79 -11.17 28.94
CA VAL A 212 -39.21 -12.38 28.32
C VAL A 212 -39.60 -13.64 29.10
N ASP A 213 -39.62 -13.59 30.44
CA ASP A 213 -40.00 -14.73 31.28
C ASP A 213 -41.48 -15.07 31.06
N THR A 214 -42.35 -14.06 30.86
CA THR A 214 -43.78 -14.22 30.62
C THR A 214 -44.07 -14.71 29.20
N CYS A 215 -43.38 -14.16 28.19
CA CYS A 215 -43.56 -14.56 26.79
C CYS A 215 -42.19 -14.57 26.09
N PRO A 216 -41.48 -15.74 26.11
CA PRO A 216 -40.15 -15.87 25.50
C PRO A 216 -40.14 -15.65 23.98
N THR A 217 -41.28 -15.63 23.34
CA THR A 217 -41.40 -15.41 21.88
C THR A 217 -41.69 -13.93 21.52
N TYR A 218 -41.62 -13.03 22.50
CA TYR A 218 -41.95 -11.62 22.26
C TYR A 218 -40.63 -10.87 21.87
N ALA A 219 -40.38 -10.72 20.57
CA ALA A 219 -39.16 -10.13 20.00
C ALA A 219 -38.79 -8.75 20.54
N PRO A 220 -39.76 -7.77 20.74
CA PRO A 220 -39.36 -6.45 21.24
C PRO A 220 -38.76 -6.47 22.66
N ALA A 221 -39.16 -7.40 23.52
CA ALA A 221 -38.54 -7.53 24.86
C ALA A 221 -37.09 -7.98 24.77
N HIS A 222 -36.79 -8.93 23.87
CA HIS A 222 -35.39 -9.34 23.58
C HIS A 222 -34.60 -8.18 22.99
N TYR A 223 -35.18 -7.43 22.07
CA TYR A 223 -34.52 -6.23 21.50
C TYR A 223 -34.12 -5.24 22.62
N ASN A 224 -35.07 -4.93 23.54
CA ASN A 224 -34.80 -3.97 24.61
C ASN A 224 -33.76 -4.49 25.63
N LEU A 225 -33.76 -5.80 25.89
CA LEU A 225 -32.67 -6.42 26.69
C LEU A 225 -31.33 -6.33 25.96
N GLY A 226 -31.32 -6.49 24.65
CA GLY A 226 -30.15 -6.28 23.81
C GLY A 226 -29.61 -4.86 23.90
N VAL A 227 -30.49 -3.85 23.79
CA VAL A 227 -30.14 -2.44 23.98
C VAL A 227 -29.54 -2.23 25.38
N ALA A 228 -30.21 -2.73 26.43
CA ALA A 228 -29.77 -2.57 27.83
C ALA A 228 -28.41 -3.23 28.07
N ALA A 229 -28.17 -4.40 27.48
CA ALA A 229 -26.88 -5.11 27.58
C ALA A 229 -25.78 -4.33 26.83
N GLY A 230 -26.10 -3.76 25.67
CA GLY A 230 -25.18 -2.93 24.89
C GLY A 230 -24.76 -1.68 25.64
N GLU A 231 -25.73 -0.97 26.23
CA GLU A 231 -25.48 0.22 27.06
C GLU A 231 -24.62 -0.10 28.29
N ALA A 232 -24.75 -1.33 28.83
CA ALA A 232 -23.96 -1.81 29.96
C ALA A 232 -22.57 -2.39 29.53
N GLY A 233 -22.19 -2.26 28.25
CA GLY A 233 -20.92 -2.77 27.72
C GLY A 233 -20.83 -4.29 27.58
N ARG A 234 -21.95 -4.99 27.68
CA ARG A 234 -22.03 -6.46 27.64
C ARG A 234 -22.37 -6.92 26.21
N ALA A 235 -21.45 -6.64 25.25
CA ALA A 235 -21.69 -6.83 23.81
C ALA A 235 -22.13 -8.25 23.45
N ALA A 236 -21.51 -9.28 24.02
CA ALA A 236 -21.87 -10.68 23.74
C ALA A 236 -23.32 -10.99 24.09
N LYS A 237 -23.78 -10.53 25.27
CA LYS A 237 -25.18 -10.70 25.68
C LYS A 237 -26.14 -9.90 24.82
N ALA A 238 -25.72 -8.70 24.41
CA ALA A 238 -26.52 -7.86 23.51
C ALA A 238 -26.73 -8.56 22.17
N ILE A 239 -25.67 -9.10 21.56
CA ILE A 239 -25.72 -9.86 20.31
C ILE A 239 -26.61 -11.09 20.44
N GLU A 240 -26.53 -11.80 21.58
CA GLU A 240 -27.41 -12.95 21.88
C GLU A 240 -28.90 -12.56 21.87
N HIS A 241 -29.24 -11.48 22.57
CA HIS A 241 -30.61 -10.96 22.63
C HIS A 241 -31.09 -10.44 21.27
N TYR A 242 -30.27 -9.67 20.55
CA TYR A 242 -30.62 -9.23 19.18
C TYR A 242 -30.77 -10.45 18.25
N GLY A 243 -29.89 -11.44 18.36
CA GLY A 243 -29.98 -12.66 17.58
C GLY A 243 -31.31 -13.42 17.84
N THR A 244 -31.77 -13.41 19.10
CA THR A 244 -33.08 -14.01 19.46
C THR A 244 -34.22 -13.17 18.88
N ALA A 245 -34.13 -11.82 19.00
CA ALA A 245 -35.17 -10.93 18.45
C ALA A 245 -35.35 -11.11 16.94
N VAL A 246 -34.24 -11.25 16.18
CA VAL A 246 -34.33 -11.41 14.72
C VAL A 246 -34.74 -12.82 14.31
N ARG A 247 -34.43 -13.85 15.11
CA ARG A 247 -34.96 -15.19 14.86
C ARG A 247 -36.51 -15.22 15.00
N LEU A 248 -37.00 -14.49 16.02
CA LEU A 248 -38.44 -14.41 16.29
C LEU A 248 -39.16 -13.50 15.30
N MET A 249 -38.49 -12.41 14.84
CA MET A 249 -39.04 -11.46 13.88
C MET A 249 -37.96 -11.11 12.86
N PRO A 250 -37.84 -11.88 11.76
CA PRO A 250 -36.78 -11.68 10.77
C PRO A 250 -36.75 -10.31 10.08
N ARG A 251 -37.83 -9.56 10.09
CA ARG A 251 -37.94 -8.21 9.53
C ARG A 251 -37.68 -7.10 10.55
N TYR A 252 -37.04 -7.41 11.69
CA TYR A 252 -36.77 -6.42 12.73
C TYR A 252 -35.47 -5.68 12.37
N ALA A 253 -35.57 -4.65 11.52
CA ALA A 253 -34.46 -3.92 10.94
C ALA A 253 -33.53 -3.30 12.01
N GLU A 254 -34.11 -2.72 13.07
CA GLU A 254 -33.37 -2.07 14.15
C GLU A 254 -32.52 -3.09 14.94
N ALA A 255 -33.05 -4.27 15.16
CA ALA A 255 -32.33 -5.33 15.85
C ALA A 255 -31.13 -5.84 15.02
N TRP A 256 -31.34 -6.04 13.72
CA TRP A 256 -30.26 -6.36 12.78
C TRP A 256 -29.21 -5.26 12.74
N CYS A 257 -29.63 -3.98 12.67
CA CYS A 257 -28.72 -2.84 12.65
C CYS A 257 -27.85 -2.79 13.90
N ASN A 258 -28.49 -2.86 15.09
CA ASN A 258 -27.77 -2.78 16.37
C ASN A 258 -26.82 -3.96 16.56
N MET A 259 -27.22 -5.15 16.12
CA MET A 259 -26.34 -6.32 16.11
C MET A 259 -25.14 -6.09 15.20
N GLY A 260 -25.34 -5.53 14.00
CA GLY A 260 -24.26 -5.18 13.07
C GLY A 260 -23.27 -4.18 13.66
N VAL A 261 -23.76 -3.17 14.38
CA VAL A 261 -22.89 -2.17 15.05
C VAL A 261 -21.96 -2.88 16.06
N LEU A 262 -22.50 -3.77 16.89
CA LEU A 262 -21.70 -4.48 17.89
C LEU A 262 -20.71 -5.45 17.25
N LEU A 263 -21.11 -6.17 16.19
CA LEU A 263 -20.22 -7.08 15.45
C LEU A 263 -19.07 -6.30 14.82
N LYS A 264 -19.37 -5.12 14.23
CA LYS A 264 -18.33 -4.22 13.69
C LYS A 264 -17.33 -3.81 14.78
N GLN A 265 -17.83 -3.41 15.96
CA GLN A 265 -16.96 -3.02 17.09
C GLN A 265 -16.07 -4.17 17.57
N GLN A 266 -16.48 -5.42 17.36
CA GLN A 266 -15.69 -6.60 17.71
C GLN A 266 -14.73 -7.02 16.58
N GLY A 267 -14.75 -6.31 15.44
CA GLY A 267 -13.92 -6.63 14.27
C GLY A 267 -14.50 -7.74 13.39
N GLU A 268 -15.70 -8.22 13.66
CA GLU A 268 -16.36 -9.27 12.90
C GLU A 268 -17.08 -8.66 11.69
N LEU A 269 -16.30 -8.06 10.77
CA LEU A 269 -16.82 -7.21 9.70
C LEU A 269 -17.74 -7.96 8.72
N GLU A 270 -17.41 -9.22 8.36
CA GLU A 270 -18.25 -10.00 7.45
C GLU A 270 -19.64 -10.24 8.05
N ARG A 271 -19.70 -10.62 9.34
CA ARG A 271 -20.97 -10.83 10.04
C ARG A 271 -21.74 -9.53 10.21
N ALA A 272 -21.02 -8.42 10.45
CA ALA A 272 -21.63 -7.10 10.55
C ALA A 272 -22.32 -6.71 9.23
N ILE A 273 -21.60 -6.88 8.11
CA ILE A 273 -22.11 -6.59 6.75
C ILE A 273 -23.37 -7.44 6.48
N ALA A 274 -23.33 -8.75 6.80
CA ALA A 274 -24.49 -9.64 6.63
C ALA A 274 -25.69 -9.16 7.47
N ALA A 275 -25.45 -8.71 8.71
CA ALA A 275 -26.53 -8.18 9.57
C ALA A 275 -27.13 -6.90 8.94
N TYR A 276 -26.30 -6.00 8.41
CA TYR A 276 -26.80 -4.80 7.72
C TYR A 276 -27.55 -5.14 6.43
N GLU A 277 -27.14 -6.16 5.68
CA GLU A 277 -27.88 -6.63 4.50
C GLU A 277 -29.30 -7.10 4.86
N HIS A 278 -29.43 -7.85 5.97
CA HIS A 278 -30.73 -8.25 6.49
C HIS A 278 -31.56 -7.03 6.93
N ALA A 279 -30.92 -6.05 7.58
CA ALA A 279 -31.61 -4.81 8.00
C ALA A 279 -32.16 -4.05 6.78
N LEU A 280 -31.36 -3.91 5.71
CA LEU A 280 -31.77 -3.23 4.47
C LEU A 280 -32.80 -4.02 3.69
N THR A 281 -32.78 -5.36 3.77
CA THR A 281 -33.83 -6.19 3.19
C THR A 281 -35.18 -5.93 3.87
N ALA A 282 -35.16 -5.72 5.20
CA ALA A 282 -36.35 -5.43 5.99
C ALA A 282 -36.83 -3.97 5.80
N ALA A 283 -35.88 -3.03 5.69
CA ALA A 283 -36.17 -1.58 5.58
C ALA A 283 -35.13 -0.94 4.61
N PRO A 284 -35.37 -0.98 3.28
CA PRO A 284 -34.41 -0.53 2.27
C PRO A 284 -33.97 0.93 2.37
N ASN A 285 -34.82 1.80 2.87
CA ASN A 285 -34.56 3.25 2.93
C ASN A 285 -34.06 3.72 4.29
N LEU A 286 -33.59 2.81 5.15
CA LEU A 286 -33.11 3.18 6.49
C LEU A 286 -31.67 3.74 6.38
N GLU A 287 -31.57 5.04 6.26
CA GLU A 287 -30.32 5.80 5.99
C GLU A 287 -29.20 5.43 6.98
N VAL A 288 -29.54 5.26 8.25
CA VAL A 288 -28.56 4.91 9.29
C VAL A 288 -27.91 3.56 8.98
N VAL A 289 -28.69 2.57 8.47
CA VAL A 289 -28.13 1.26 8.11
C VAL A 289 -27.24 1.38 6.87
N GLN A 290 -27.66 2.18 5.88
CA GLN A 290 -26.84 2.43 4.69
C GLN A 290 -25.48 3.05 5.08
N GLN A 291 -25.47 4.03 5.97
CA GLN A 291 -24.26 4.68 6.47
C GLN A 291 -23.36 3.68 7.25
N ASN A 292 -23.95 2.91 8.15
CA ASN A 292 -23.21 1.92 8.96
C ASN A 292 -22.63 0.81 8.07
N MET A 293 -23.39 0.33 7.09
CA MET A 293 -22.95 -0.69 6.16
C MET A 293 -21.83 -0.16 5.25
N ALA A 294 -21.96 1.07 4.75
CA ALA A 294 -20.92 1.69 3.93
C ALA A 294 -19.61 1.84 4.72
N ALA A 295 -19.70 2.24 5.99
CA ALA A 295 -18.52 2.32 6.86
C ALA A 295 -17.88 0.94 7.09
N ALA A 296 -18.70 -0.10 7.32
CA ALA A 296 -18.21 -1.46 7.51
C ALA A 296 -17.57 -2.02 6.23
N LEU A 297 -18.15 -1.76 5.06
CA LEU A 297 -17.61 -2.14 3.76
C LEU A 297 -16.28 -1.43 3.48
N THR A 298 -16.16 -0.16 3.85
CA THR A 298 -14.92 0.61 3.70
C THR A 298 -13.80 0.00 4.55
N GLU A 299 -14.10 -0.30 5.80
CA GLU A 299 -13.15 -0.94 6.73
C GLU A 299 -12.78 -2.35 6.23
N TRP A 300 -13.76 -3.12 5.77
CA TRP A 300 -13.54 -4.46 5.20
C TRP A 300 -12.67 -4.41 3.94
N GLY A 301 -12.90 -3.44 3.06
CA GLY A 301 -12.08 -3.19 1.88
C GLY A 301 -10.62 -2.92 2.26
N THR A 302 -10.39 -2.16 3.33
CA THR A 302 -9.04 -1.87 3.85
C THR A 302 -8.37 -3.15 4.36
N HIS A 303 -9.09 -4.01 5.08
CA HIS A 303 -8.58 -5.31 5.53
C HIS A 303 -8.22 -6.23 4.36
N LEU A 304 -9.09 -6.30 3.35
CA LEU A 304 -8.86 -7.11 2.14
C LEU A 304 -7.62 -6.63 1.39
N LYS A 305 -7.47 -5.32 1.24
CA LYS A 305 -6.31 -4.70 0.59
C LYS A 305 -5.02 -5.05 1.35
N ALA A 306 -5.03 -4.91 2.68
CA ALA A 306 -3.88 -5.23 3.52
C ALA A 306 -3.50 -6.73 3.42
N ALA A 307 -4.48 -7.60 3.16
CA ALA A 307 -4.26 -9.04 2.94
C ALA A 307 -3.84 -9.37 1.49
N GLY A 308 -3.55 -8.36 0.65
CA GLY A 308 -3.14 -8.54 -0.74
C GLY A 308 -4.28 -8.82 -1.72
N LYS A 309 -5.54 -8.80 -1.25
CA LYS A 309 -6.73 -9.08 -2.07
C LYS A 309 -7.30 -7.79 -2.65
N VAL A 310 -6.47 -7.06 -3.43
CA VAL A 310 -6.78 -5.70 -3.90
C VAL A 310 -8.09 -5.65 -4.69
N THR A 311 -8.33 -6.60 -5.59
CA THR A 311 -9.56 -6.64 -6.41
C THR A 311 -10.82 -6.77 -5.55
N GLN A 312 -10.78 -7.58 -4.48
CA GLN A 312 -11.90 -7.73 -3.56
C GLN A 312 -12.09 -6.46 -2.71
N GLY A 313 -10.99 -5.82 -2.34
CA GLY A 313 -11.02 -4.53 -1.65
C GLY A 313 -11.70 -3.46 -2.50
N ILE A 314 -11.35 -3.36 -3.79
CA ILE A 314 -11.99 -2.43 -4.74
C ILE A 314 -13.51 -2.67 -4.77
N ALA A 315 -13.95 -3.94 -4.91
CA ALA A 315 -15.37 -4.27 -4.94
C ALA A 315 -16.11 -3.87 -3.65
N ALA A 316 -15.45 -4.00 -2.49
CA ALA A 316 -16.03 -3.58 -1.21
C ALA A 316 -16.21 -2.05 -1.16
N TYR A 317 -15.21 -1.28 -1.60
CA TYR A 317 -15.31 0.20 -1.66
C TYR A 317 -16.39 0.65 -2.67
N GLU A 318 -16.47 0.01 -3.83
CA GLU A 318 -17.50 0.31 -4.83
C GLU A 318 -18.91 0.06 -4.26
N ARG A 319 -19.10 -1.04 -3.51
CA ARG A 319 -20.36 -1.33 -2.82
C ARG A 319 -20.69 -0.27 -1.75
N ALA A 320 -19.68 0.19 -1.00
CA ALA A 320 -19.85 1.27 -0.01
C ALA A 320 -20.35 2.55 -0.69
N LEU A 321 -19.72 2.92 -1.84
CA LEU A 321 -20.10 4.12 -2.60
C LEU A 321 -21.44 3.98 -3.31
N ALA A 322 -21.89 2.77 -3.63
CA ALA A 322 -23.23 2.52 -4.16
C ALA A 322 -24.31 2.85 -3.09
N LEU A 323 -24.00 2.67 -1.81
CA LEU A 323 -24.89 3.00 -0.70
C LEU A 323 -24.79 4.49 -0.32
N VAL A 324 -23.53 5.01 -0.22
CA VAL A 324 -23.26 6.38 0.21
C VAL A 324 -22.26 7.01 -0.78
N PRO A 325 -22.74 7.59 -1.90
CA PRO A 325 -21.85 8.08 -2.97
C PRO A 325 -20.88 9.20 -2.56
N ARG A 326 -21.10 9.86 -1.45
CA ARG A 326 -20.26 10.96 -0.96
C ARG A 326 -19.51 10.59 0.33
N GLN A 327 -19.12 9.32 0.47
CA GLN A 327 -18.30 8.90 1.59
C GLN A 327 -16.81 9.16 1.26
N ALA A 328 -16.26 10.25 1.82
CA ALA A 328 -14.89 10.71 1.49
C ALA A 328 -13.84 9.65 1.73
N GLU A 329 -13.94 8.90 2.83
CA GLU A 329 -12.99 7.84 3.18
C GLU A 329 -12.99 6.70 2.13
N ALA A 330 -14.17 6.25 1.71
CA ALA A 330 -14.28 5.20 0.68
C ALA A 330 -13.72 5.68 -0.66
N LEU A 331 -14.01 6.94 -1.06
CA LEU A 331 -13.46 7.53 -2.28
C LEU A 331 -11.93 7.59 -2.23
N TYR A 332 -11.37 8.03 -1.11
CA TYR A 332 -9.91 8.10 -0.91
C TYR A 332 -9.29 6.70 -0.97
N ASN A 333 -9.85 5.73 -0.22
CA ASN A 333 -9.31 4.37 -0.15
C ASN A 333 -9.43 3.64 -1.49
N LEU A 334 -10.51 3.89 -2.24
CA LEU A 334 -10.67 3.37 -3.60
C LEU A 334 -9.63 3.98 -4.55
N GLY A 335 -9.31 5.26 -4.39
CA GLY A 335 -8.22 5.92 -5.11
C GLY A 335 -6.87 5.24 -4.85
N VAL A 336 -6.57 4.94 -3.58
CA VAL A 336 -5.34 4.21 -3.19
C VAL A 336 -5.33 2.81 -3.85
N ALA A 337 -6.45 2.08 -3.78
CA ALA A 337 -6.55 0.72 -4.33
C ALA A 337 -6.38 0.72 -5.87
N TYR A 338 -6.93 1.72 -6.56
CA TYR A 338 -6.75 1.87 -8.02
C TYR A 338 -5.30 2.24 -8.37
N THR A 339 -4.62 3.04 -7.53
CA THR A 339 -3.19 3.35 -7.71
C THR A 339 -2.36 2.06 -7.64
N GLU A 340 -2.60 1.24 -6.61
CA GLU A 340 -1.91 -0.04 -6.41
C GLU A 340 -2.20 -1.04 -7.56
N ALA A 341 -3.41 -0.97 -8.14
CA ALA A 341 -3.80 -1.79 -9.27
C ALA A 341 -3.34 -1.22 -10.63
N GLY A 342 -2.60 -0.12 -10.66
CA GLY A 342 -2.10 0.53 -11.87
C GLY A 342 -3.17 1.24 -12.71
N GLN A 343 -4.37 1.47 -12.16
CA GLN A 343 -5.48 2.10 -12.86
C GLN A 343 -5.49 3.62 -12.59
N MET A 344 -4.48 4.31 -13.15
CA MET A 344 -4.17 5.71 -12.79
C MET A 344 -5.31 6.69 -13.08
N ASP A 345 -6.04 6.53 -14.20
CA ASP A 345 -7.15 7.41 -14.55
C ASP A 345 -8.29 7.32 -13.53
N LYS A 346 -8.59 6.10 -13.08
CA LYS A 346 -9.63 5.88 -12.06
C LYS A 346 -9.19 6.43 -10.70
N ALA A 347 -7.92 6.20 -10.34
CA ALA A 347 -7.36 6.74 -9.10
C ALA A 347 -7.46 8.27 -9.07
N LEU A 348 -7.08 8.93 -10.17
CA LEU A 348 -7.16 10.38 -10.32
C LEU A 348 -8.59 10.87 -10.09
N PHE A 349 -9.58 10.23 -10.73
CA PHE A 349 -11.00 10.60 -10.59
C PHE A 349 -11.48 10.41 -9.14
N MET A 350 -11.06 9.33 -8.47
CA MET A 350 -11.47 9.06 -7.09
C MET A 350 -10.90 10.09 -6.11
N TYR A 351 -9.60 10.43 -6.23
CA TYR A 351 -9.00 11.46 -5.36
C TYR A 351 -9.63 12.83 -5.58
N GLN A 352 -9.90 13.20 -6.85
CA GLN A 352 -10.58 14.48 -7.16
C GLN A 352 -11.97 14.51 -6.53
N THR A 353 -12.73 13.40 -6.65
CA THR A 353 -14.07 13.29 -6.07
C THR A 353 -14.00 13.34 -4.53
N ALA A 354 -13.02 12.67 -3.92
CA ALA A 354 -12.80 12.72 -2.47
C ALA A 354 -12.58 14.17 -2.00
N LEU A 355 -11.79 14.94 -2.76
CA LEU A 355 -11.48 16.33 -2.46
C LEU A 355 -12.69 17.27 -2.68
N LEU A 356 -13.63 16.92 -3.58
CA LEU A 356 -14.89 17.65 -3.70
C LEU A 356 -15.79 17.46 -2.46
N VAL A 357 -15.67 16.31 -1.80
CA VAL A 357 -16.43 16.01 -0.57
C VAL A 357 -15.70 16.55 0.67
N HIS A 358 -14.37 16.38 0.72
CA HIS A 358 -13.54 16.79 1.86
C HIS A 358 -12.30 17.56 1.36
N PRO A 359 -12.44 18.87 1.10
CA PRO A 359 -11.36 19.67 0.48
C PRO A 359 -10.09 19.81 1.31
N SER A 360 -10.14 19.54 2.61
CA SER A 360 -8.98 19.63 3.49
C SER A 360 -8.32 18.28 3.77
N CYS A 361 -8.59 17.24 2.95
CA CYS A 361 -7.93 15.94 3.10
C CYS A 361 -6.49 16.01 2.58
N ALA A 362 -5.53 16.14 3.49
CA ALA A 362 -4.10 16.28 3.16
C ALA A 362 -3.57 15.05 2.42
N GLU A 363 -4.00 13.84 2.83
CA GLU A 363 -3.59 12.58 2.23
C GLU A 363 -4.05 12.49 0.77
N ALA A 364 -5.30 12.90 0.49
CA ALA A 364 -5.84 12.86 -0.88
C ALA A 364 -5.10 13.85 -1.79
N HIS A 365 -4.82 15.06 -1.30
CA HIS A 365 -4.00 16.04 -2.02
C HIS A 365 -2.62 15.49 -2.31
N ASN A 366 -1.95 14.89 -1.31
CA ASN A 366 -0.61 14.32 -1.46
C ASN A 366 -0.59 13.21 -2.53
N ASN A 367 -1.53 12.26 -2.44
CA ASN A 367 -1.58 11.12 -3.36
C ASN A 367 -1.92 11.56 -4.78
N LEU A 368 -2.79 12.55 -4.93
CA LEU A 368 -3.08 13.19 -6.22
C LEU A 368 -1.81 13.85 -6.79
N GLY A 369 -1.00 14.46 -5.93
CA GLY A 369 0.30 15.03 -6.31
C GLY A 369 1.28 13.96 -6.80
N VAL A 370 1.33 12.80 -6.14
CA VAL A 370 2.16 11.66 -6.56
C VAL A 370 1.75 11.20 -7.98
N LEU A 371 0.44 11.04 -8.22
CA LEU A 371 -0.06 10.65 -9.54
C LEU A 371 0.32 11.68 -10.62
N TYR A 372 0.17 12.98 -10.34
CA TYR A 372 0.57 14.02 -11.31
C TYR A 372 2.06 13.99 -11.59
N ARG A 373 2.90 13.72 -10.58
CA ARG A 373 4.35 13.57 -10.76
C ARG A 373 4.67 12.38 -11.66
N GLU A 374 4.03 11.23 -11.46
CA GLU A 374 4.22 10.03 -12.29
C GLU A 374 3.78 10.26 -13.75
N LEU A 375 2.72 11.07 -13.92
CA LEU A 375 2.25 11.46 -15.26
C LEU A 375 3.11 12.58 -15.87
N GLY A 376 4.17 13.03 -15.19
CA GLY A 376 5.09 14.06 -15.68
C GLY A 376 4.60 15.49 -15.50
N ASN A 377 3.45 15.70 -14.85
CA ASN A 377 2.90 17.05 -14.63
C ASN A 377 3.38 17.61 -13.29
N MET A 378 4.64 18.10 -13.31
CA MET A 378 5.31 18.58 -12.09
C MET A 378 4.62 19.79 -11.48
N GLU A 379 4.03 20.66 -12.31
CA GLU A 379 3.35 21.86 -11.83
C GLU A 379 2.11 21.51 -10.99
N ARG A 380 1.27 20.62 -11.51
CA ARG A 380 0.09 20.16 -10.76
C ARG A 380 0.49 19.35 -9.52
N ALA A 381 1.55 18.56 -9.60
CA ALA A 381 2.08 17.84 -8.44
C ALA A 381 2.44 18.82 -7.31
N MET A 382 3.18 19.89 -7.63
CA MET A 382 3.55 20.94 -6.65
C MET A 382 2.31 21.59 -6.04
N GLN A 383 1.33 21.95 -6.86
CA GLN A 383 0.08 22.57 -6.38
C GLN A 383 -0.64 21.65 -5.38
N CYS A 384 -0.67 20.35 -5.68
CA CYS A 384 -1.30 19.35 -4.81
C CYS A 384 -0.55 19.21 -3.49
N TYR A 385 0.79 19.10 -3.54
CA TYR A 385 1.59 19.01 -2.31
C TYR A 385 1.45 20.28 -1.46
N GLN A 386 1.40 21.46 -2.09
CA GLN A 386 1.19 22.71 -1.38
C GLN A 386 -0.21 22.75 -0.75
N ALA A 387 -1.25 22.24 -1.44
CA ALA A 387 -2.61 22.14 -0.89
C ALA A 387 -2.64 21.17 0.31
N ALA A 388 -1.89 20.06 0.24
CA ALA A 388 -1.76 19.13 1.36
C ALA A 388 -1.16 19.83 2.59
N LEU A 389 -0.10 20.64 2.37
CA LEU A 389 0.59 21.36 3.45
C LEU A 389 -0.26 22.55 3.97
N ASN A 390 -1.07 23.16 3.13
CA ASN A 390 -2.03 24.19 3.58
C ASN A 390 -3.10 23.56 4.49
N ALA A 391 -3.53 22.33 4.20
CA ALA A 391 -4.48 21.57 5.03
C ALA A 391 -3.84 21.07 6.33
N ARG A 392 -2.57 20.62 6.25
CA ARG A 392 -1.80 20.10 7.41
C ARG A 392 -0.33 20.54 7.28
N PRO A 393 0.08 21.64 7.92
CA PRO A 393 1.44 22.18 7.73
C PRO A 393 2.59 21.26 8.11
N ASN A 394 2.41 20.38 9.08
CA ASN A 394 3.43 19.43 9.53
C ASN A 394 3.19 18.01 8.97
N PHE A 395 2.67 17.91 7.76
CA PHE A 395 2.40 16.61 7.10
C PHE A 395 3.70 16.06 6.49
N PRO A 396 4.35 15.04 7.09
CA PRO A 396 5.71 14.65 6.70
C PRO A 396 5.80 14.18 5.24
N GLN A 397 4.79 13.44 4.75
CA GLN A 397 4.78 12.94 3.37
C GLN A 397 4.68 14.09 2.36
N GLY A 398 3.84 15.09 2.67
CA GLY A 398 3.70 16.29 1.82
C GLY A 398 4.99 17.10 1.78
N LEU A 399 5.63 17.30 2.94
CA LEU A 399 6.92 18.00 3.05
C LEU A 399 7.99 17.27 2.22
N ASN A 400 8.11 15.95 2.40
CA ASN A 400 9.07 15.10 1.70
C ASN A 400 8.85 15.15 0.17
N ASN A 401 7.60 14.98 -0.27
CA ASN A 401 7.28 14.91 -1.70
C ASN A 401 7.51 16.26 -2.40
N LEU A 402 7.16 17.37 -1.76
CA LEU A 402 7.42 18.71 -2.29
C LEU A 402 8.93 18.95 -2.37
N ALA A 403 9.70 18.51 -1.37
CA ALA A 403 11.17 18.66 -1.35
C ALA A 403 11.81 17.88 -2.51
N VAL A 404 11.32 16.67 -2.82
CA VAL A 404 11.83 15.90 -3.96
C VAL A 404 11.66 16.68 -5.26
N VAL A 405 10.50 17.32 -5.46
CA VAL A 405 10.27 18.14 -6.67
C VAL A 405 11.22 19.36 -6.69
N TYR A 406 11.40 20.05 -5.55
CA TYR A 406 12.33 21.20 -5.47
C TYR A 406 13.78 20.76 -5.73
N THR A 407 14.19 19.58 -5.27
CA THR A 407 15.52 19.01 -5.56
C THR A 407 15.69 18.83 -7.07
N GLN A 408 14.69 18.28 -7.75
CA GLN A 408 14.72 18.11 -9.20
C GLN A 408 14.80 19.44 -9.95
N GLN A 409 14.21 20.51 -9.40
CA GLN A 409 14.26 21.85 -9.97
C GLN A 409 15.54 22.62 -9.61
N GLY A 410 16.41 22.05 -8.76
CA GLY A 410 17.64 22.75 -8.30
C GLY A 410 17.39 23.75 -7.19
N ARG A 411 16.20 23.75 -6.57
CA ARG A 411 15.84 24.65 -5.45
C ARG A 411 16.30 24.03 -4.13
N ALA A 412 17.63 23.88 -4.00
CA ALA A 412 18.24 23.08 -2.95
C ALA A 412 17.95 23.60 -1.54
N GLN A 413 17.94 24.93 -1.35
CA GLN A 413 17.70 25.53 -0.02
C GLN A 413 16.29 25.24 0.48
N GLU A 414 15.29 25.41 -0.38
CA GLU A 414 13.88 25.17 -0.06
C GLU A 414 13.63 23.68 0.18
N ALA A 415 14.25 22.82 -0.64
CA ALA A 415 14.18 21.38 -0.46
C ALA A 415 14.77 20.96 0.88
N LEU A 416 15.93 21.56 1.27
CA LEU A 416 16.57 21.26 2.56
C LEU A 416 15.68 21.62 3.73
N GLN A 417 15.06 22.81 3.70
CA GLN A 417 14.14 23.26 4.75
C GLN A 417 12.95 22.31 4.91
N LEU A 418 12.38 21.87 3.78
CA LEU A 418 11.23 20.95 3.80
C LEU A 418 11.63 19.57 4.33
N LEU A 419 12.79 19.04 3.94
CA LEU A 419 13.24 17.73 4.42
C LEU A 419 13.60 17.78 5.91
N GLN A 420 14.23 18.87 6.35
CA GLN A 420 14.48 19.07 7.78
C GLN A 420 13.16 19.14 8.56
N ALA A 421 12.17 19.87 8.04
CA ALA A 421 10.83 19.92 8.65
C ALA A 421 10.17 18.53 8.66
N ALA A 422 10.34 17.73 7.60
CA ALA A 422 9.77 16.39 7.52
C ALA A 422 10.36 15.46 8.60
N VAL A 423 11.70 15.44 8.75
CA VAL A 423 12.35 14.60 9.77
C VAL A 423 12.12 15.12 11.19
N MET A 424 11.86 16.41 11.37
CA MET A 424 11.45 16.97 12.67
C MET A 424 10.02 16.58 13.01
N ALA A 425 9.11 16.60 12.03
CA ALA A 425 7.70 16.23 12.20
C ALA A 425 7.53 14.71 12.43
N ALA A 426 8.37 13.91 11.80
CA ALA A 426 8.37 12.44 11.94
C ALA A 426 9.81 11.93 11.94
N PRO A 427 10.49 11.87 13.11
CA PRO A 427 11.88 11.40 13.21
C PRO A 427 12.11 9.95 12.83
N ASP A 428 11.05 9.18 12.72
CA ASP A 428 11.04 7.77 12.31
C ASP A 428 10.65 7.58 10.83
N TYR A 429 10.54 8.64 10.04
CA TYR A 429 10.18 8.57 8.62
C TYR A 429 11.44 8.29 7.78
N ALA A 430 11.73 7.01 7.56
CA ALA A 430 12.96 6.53 6.90
C ALA A 430 13.18 7.17 5.51
N GLU A 431 12.12 7.27 4.69
CA GLU A 431 12.22 7.83 3.34
C GLU A 431 12.71 9.31 3.36
N ALA A 432 12.25 10.10 4.32
CA ALA A 432 12.67 11.49 4.44
C ALA A 432 14.18 11.59 4.76
N HIS A 433 14.70 10.69 5.61
CA HIS A 433 16.14 10.61 5.90
C HIS A 433 16.93 10.24 4.64
N ASN A 434 16.46 9.27 3.84
CA ASN A 434 17.09 8.92 2.57
C ASN A 434 17.12 10.14 1.61
N ASN A 435 15.99 10.82 1.45
CA ASN A 435 15.90 11.98 0.52
C ASN A 435 16.73 13.17 1.01
N LEU A 436 16.83 13.36 2.33
CA LEU A 436 17.72 14.34 2.93
C LEU A 436 19.18 14.00 2.59
N GLY A 437 19.56 12.72 2.71
CA GLY A 437 20.89 12.26 2.34
C GLY A 437 21.21 12.49 0.85
N VAL A 438 20.24 12.23 -0.03
CA VAL A 438 20.41 12.48 -1.48
C VAL A 438 20.70 13.97 -1.73
N LEU A 439 19.91 14.86 -1.13
CA LEU A 439 20.11 16.31 -1.28
C LEU A 439 21.46 16.74 -0.72
N GLN A 440 21.82 16.25 0.48
CA GLN A 440 23.12 16.59 1.13
C GLN A 440 24.29 16.15 0.24
N ARG A 441 24.24 14.93 -0.32
CA ARG A 441 25.24 14.45 -1.27
C ARG A 441 25.33 15.36 -2.50
N ASP A 442 24.18 15.71 -3.07
CA ASP A 442 24.11 16.50 -4.30
C ASP A 442 24.65 17.93 -4.12
N VAL A 443 24.57 18.49 -2.92
CA VAL A 443 25.15 19.81 -2.62
C VAL A 443 26.61 19.72 -2.08
N GLY A 444 27.17 18.52 -1.98
CA GLY A 444 28.55 18.29 -1.57
C GLY A 444 28.75 18.00 -0.08
N ALA A 445 27.69 17.93 0.71
CA ALA A 445 27.75 17.63 2.15
C ALA A 445 27.73 16.11 2.38
N VAL A 446 28.76 15.42 1.89
CA VAL A 446 28.77 13.95 1.78
C VAL A 446 28.76 13.27 3.16
N HIS A 447 29.47 13.84 4.16
CA HIS A 447 29.48 13.26 5.51
C HIS A 447 28.09 13.30 6.16
N ASP A 448 27.36 14.40 5.98
CA ASP A 448 25.97 14.53 6.46
C ASP A 448 25.05 13.54 5.73
N ALA A 449 25.29 13.36 4.42
CA ALA A 449 24.52 12.39 3.61
C ALA A 449 24.70 10.96 4.15
N ILE A 450 25.96 10.57 4.46
CA ILE A 450 26.25 9.24 5.04
C ILE A 450 25.49 9.07 6.37
N ALA A 451 25.47 10.09 7.22
CA ALA A 451 24.74 10.04 8.49
C ALA A 451 23.23 9.86 8.26
N SER A 452 22.68 10.60 7.29
CA SER A 452 21.25 10.50 6.91
C SER A 452 20.89 9.11 6.36
N TYR A 453 21.72 8.54 5.48
CA TYR A 453 21.50 7.19 4.94
C TYR A 453 21.57 6.13 6.04
N LYS A 454 22.54 6.23 6.95
CA LYS A 454 22.64 5.31 8.09
C LYS A 454 21.39 5.39 8.97
N ARG A 455 20.91 6.61 9.24
CA ARG A 455 19.67 6.80 10.02
C ARG A 455 18.46 6.15 9.33
N CYS A 456 18.36 6.32 8.01
CA CYS A 456 17.31 5.63 7.22
C CYS A 456 17.38 4.12 7.41
N LEU A 457 18.59 3.52 7.33
CA LEU A 457 18.79 2.08 7.45
C LEU A 457 18.58 1.56 8.88
N GLU A 458 18.81 2.38 9.90
CA GLU A 458 18.44 2.05 11.30
C GLU A 458 16.93 1.91 11.44
N LEU A 459 16.16 2.76 10.73
CA LEU A 459 14.68 2.78 10.78
C LEU A 459 14.07 1.72 9.88
N ASP A 460 14.67 1.52 8.70
CA ASP A 460 14.24 0.54 7.70
C ASP A 460 15.46 -0.18 7.11
N PRO A 461 15.92 -1.27 7.73
CA PRO A 461 17.08 -2.02 7.24
C PRO A 461 16.90 -2.61 5.82
N THR A 462 15.66 -2.66 5.32
CA THR A 462 15.36 -3.21 3.99
C THR A 462 15.35 -2.14 2.90
N ASN A 463 15.63 -0.89 3.23
CA ASN A 463 15.57 0.23 2.29
C ASN A 463 16.71 0.15 1.28
N ARG A 464 16.40 -0.42 0.12
CA ARG A 464 17.35 -0.68 -0.97
C ARG A 464 18.03 0.61 -1.43
N HIS A 465 17.26 1.68 -1.58
CA HIS A 465 17.80 2.96 -2.10
C HIS A 465 18.78 3.59 -1.13
N ALA A 466 18.47 3.59 0.15
CA ALA A 466 19.38 4.13 1.18
C ALA A 466 20.68 3.32 1.24
N GLY A 467 20.59 2.00 1.13
CA GLY A 467 21.77 1.12 1.08
C GLY A 467 22.68 1.46 -0.10
N GLN A 468 22.11 1.53 -1.29
CA GLN A 468 22.87 1.85 -2.51
C GLN A 468 23.45 3.27 -2.47
N ASN A 469 22.67 4.23 -1.98
CA ASN A 469 23.13 5.62 -1.81
C ASN A 469 24.30 5.70 -0.81
N LEU A 470 24.24 4.92 0.26
CA LEU A 470 25.33 4.84 1.24
C LEU A 470 26.59 4.25 0.58
N MET A 471 26.47 3.13 -0.16
CA MET A 471 27.62 2.51 -0.87
C MET A 471 28.28 3.54 -1.79
N LEU A 472 27.48 4.25 -2.59
CA LEU A 472 28.00 5.29 -3.47
C LEU A 472 28.71 6.41 -2.68
N ALA A 473 28.09 6.88 -1.58
CA ALA A 473 28.62 7.98 -0.77
C ALA A 473 29.96 7.66 -0.12
N LEU A 474 30.18 6.41 0.30
CA LEU A 474 31.42 5.96 0.92
C LEU A 474 32.63 6.11 -0.03
N ASN A 475 32.42 5.93 -1.34
CA ASN A 475 33.49 6.10 -2.34
C ASN A 475 34.00 7.53 -2.45
N TYR A 476 33.23 8.52 -2.00
CA TYR A 476 33.65 9.94 -2.09
C TYR A 476 34.57 10.37 -0.95
N VAL A 477 34.59 9.67 0.19
CA VAL A 477 35.24 10.19 1.42
C VAL A 477 36.19 9.22 2.12
N HIS A 478 36.32 7.96 1.67
CA HIS A 478 37.17 6.97 2.36
C HIS A 478 38.28 6.41 1.45
N PRO A 479 39.23 7.26 1.04
CA PRO A 479 40.26 6.84 0.08
C PRO A 479 41.24 5.78 0.62
N GLY A 480 41.44 5.68 1.92
CA GLY A 480 42.34 4.73 2.52
C GLY A 480 41.69 3.63 3.33
N GLU A 481 40.37 3.56 3.28
CA GLU A 481 39.61 2.65 4.13
C GLU A 481 38.91 1.57 3.30
N ALA A 482 39.67 0.95 2.42
CA ALA A 482 39.17 -0.09 1.48
C ALA A 482 38.35 -1.16 2.17
N ARG A 483 38.81 -1.61 3.34
CA ARG A 483 38.13 -2.66 4.11
C ARG A 483 36.73 -2.22 4.56
N LEU A 484 36.61 -1.01 5.12
CA LEU A 484 35.33 -0.46 5.56
C LEU A 484 34.32 -0.37 4.42
N VAL A 485 34.79 0.12 3.27
CA VAL A 485 33.95 0.25 2.08
C VAL A 485 33.52 -1.12 1.58
N CYS A 486 34.45 -2.09 1.52
CA CYS A 486 34.17 -3.43 1.05
C CYS A 486 33.20 -4.19 1.95
N GLU A 487 33.43 -4.16 3.27
CA GLU A 487 32.53 -4.80 4.25
C GLU A 487 31.10 -4.25 4.14
N ALA A 488 30.96 -2.93 3.90
CA ALA A 488 29.64 -2.32 3.71
C ALA A 488 28.95 -2.86 2.46
N HIS A 489 29.68 -3.04 1.36
CA HIS A 489 29.15 -3.62 0.12
C HIS A 489 28.72 -5.08 0.33
N GLU A 490 29.53 -5.90 0.99
CA GLU A 490 29.22 -7.29 1.29
C GLU A 490 27.96 -7.43 2.16
N GLN A 491 27.89 -6.65 3.25
CA GLN A 491 26.74 -6.69 4.14
C GLN A 491 25.44 -6.31 3.41
N TRP A 492 25.51 -5.27 2.58
CA TRP A 492 24.39 -4.87 1.75
C TRP A 492 24.03 -6.00 0.77
N GLY A 493 25.03 -6.56 0.09
CA GLY A 493 24.87 -7.61 -0.92
C GLY A 493 24.23 -8.87 -0.36
N ASP A 494 24.68 -9.32 0.81
CA ASP A 494 24.11 -10.50 1.49
C ASP A 494 22.64 -10.28 1.83
N SER A 495 22.32 -9.11 2.37
CA SER A 495 20.94 -8.74 2.72
C SER A 495 20.06 -8.65 1.48
N PHE A 496 20.59 -8.03 0.43
CA PHE A 496 19.88 -7.86 -0.85
C PHE A 496 19.67 -9.21 -1.56
N GLN A 497 20.70 -10.05 -1.58
CA GLN A 497 20.65 -11.38 -2.20
C GLN A 497 19.57 -12.26 -1.54
N ALA A 498 19.42 -12.16 -0.22
CA ALA A 498 18.41 -12.93 0.53
C ALA A 498 16.97 -12.61 0.09
N LEU A 499 16.74 -11.37 -0.39
CA LEU A 499 15.43 -10.93 -0.88
C LEU A 499 15.17 -11.33 -2.34
N HIS A 500 16.21 -11.83 -3.05
CA HIS A 500 16.15 -12.11 -4.48
C HIS A 500 16.58 -13.57 -4.75
N PRO A 501 15.68 -14.55 -4.56
CA PRO A 501 16.05 -15.95 -4.73
C PRO A 501 16.59 -16.22 -6.14
N GLN A 502 17.68 -16.96 -6.19
CA GLN A 502 18.35 -17.32 -7.45
C GLN A 502 17.52 -18.31 -8.26
N LEU A 503 17.65 -18.23 -9.56
CA LEU A 503 17.14 -19.24 -10.47
C LEU A 503 17.95 -20.53 -10.30
N PRO A 504 17.43 -21.69 -10.71
CA PRO A 504 18.21 -22.93 -10.62
C PRO A 504 19.58 -22.78 -11.28
N PRO A 505 20.65 -23.28 -10.66
CA PRO A 505 21.99 -23.13 -11.22
C PRO A 505 22.09 -23.81 -12.59
N LEU A 506 22.84 -23.17 -13.50
CA LEU A 506 23.10 -23.70 -14.84
C LEU A 506 24.31 -24.67 -14.83
N THR A 507 24.16 -25.76 -15.53
CA THR A 507 25.20 -26.79 -15.69
C THR A 507 25.60 -26.91 -17.17
N LEU A 508 26.60 -27.75 -17.47
CA LEU A 508 26.98 -28.02 -18.86
C LEU A 508 25.86 -28.63 -19.71
N ALA A 509 24.86 -29.26 -19.07
CA ALA A 509 23.72 -29.83 -19.77
C ALA A 509 22.72 -28.74 -20.24
N ASP A 510 22.78 -27.59 -19.60
CA ASP A 510 21.80 -26.49 -19.85
C ASP A 510 22.31 -25.48 -20.89
N VAL A 511 23.61 -25.58 -21.26
CA VAL A 511 24.27 -24.61 -22.15
C VAL A 511 24.86 -25.30 -23.38
N ASP A 512 25.07 -24.49 -24.44
CA ASP A 512 25.83 -25.01 -25.62
C ASP A 512 27.32 -24.79 -25.38
N ALA A 513 28.02 -25.85 -25.02
CA ALA A 513 29.46 -25.84 -24.77
C ALA A 513 30.31 -26.17 -26.04
N SER A 514 29.74 -26.05 -27.23
CA SER A 514 30.43 -26.30 -28.51
C SER A 514 31.58 -25.31 -28.69
N GLU A 515 32.74 -25.85 -29.11
CA GLU A 515 33.92 -25.00 -29.36
C GLU A 515 33.76 -24.19 -30.63
N GLY A 516 34.13 -22.92 -30.57
CA GLY A 516 34.16 -22.01 -31.71
C GLY A 516 32.82 -21.37 -32.09
N ARG A 517 31.75 -21.67 -31.35
CA ARG A 517 30.48 -20.94 -31.58
C ARG A 517 30.55 -19.49 -31.09
N PRO A 518 29.76 -18.59 -31.66
CA PRO A 518 29.62 -17.25 -31.07
C PRO A 518 29.02 -17.33 -29.66
N LEU A 519 29.53 -16.55 -28.73
CA LEU A 519 28.99 -16.43 -27.37
C LEU A 519 27.78 -15.51 -27.36
N VAL A 520 26.77 -15.84 -26.58
CA VAL A 520 25.62 -14.97 -26.34
C VAL A 520 25.94 -14.05 -25.16
N VAL A 521 26.16 -12.75 -25.42
CA VAL A 521 26.51 -11.78 -24.37
C VAL A 521 25.36 -10.81 -24.19
N GLY A 522 24.78 -10.81 -22.97
CA GLY A 522 23.71 -9.90 -22.61
C GLY A 522 24.22 -8.65 -21.93
N TYR A 523 23.75 -7.48 -22.33
CA TYR A 523 24.08 -6.20 -21.68
C TYR A 523 22.81 -5.62 -21.06
N VAL A 524 22.84 -5.33 -19.74
CA VAL A 524 21.70 -4.74 -19.05
C VAL A 524 22.05 -3.34 -18.51
N SER A 525 21.24 -2.33 -18.87
CA SER A 525 21.49 -0.95 -18.43
C SER A 525 20.24 -0.06 -18.54
N PRO A 526 20.00 0.82 -17.54
CA PRO A 526 19.05 1.92 -17.66
C PRO A 526 19.66 3.18 -18.26
N ASP A 527 20.96 3.19 -18.59
CA ASP A 527 21.73 4.41 -18.84
C ASP A 527 22.10 4.59 -20.33
N LEU A 528 21.45 3.85 -21.24
CA LEU A 528 21.67 3.95 -22.68
C LEU A 528 20.87 5.11 -23.31
N PHE A 529 21.02 6.29 -22.73
CA PHE A 529 20.49 7.60 -23.20
C PHE A 529 21.62 8.63 -23.08
N THR A 530 21.36 9.92 -23.19
CA THR A 530 22.39 10.96 -22.98
C THR A 530 22.84 10.92 -21.51
N HIS A 531 23.78 10.06 -21.23
CA HIS A 531 24.27 9.73 -19.87
C HIS A 531 25.74 9.29 -19.95
N SER A 532 26.49 9.48 -18.86
CA SER A 532 27.92 9.16 -18.77
C SER A 532 28.26 7.75 -19.28
N VAL A 533 27.50 6.75 -18.87
CA VAL A 533 27.72 5.34 -19.23
C VAL A 533 27.62 5.13 -20.76
N SER A 534 26.68 5.81 -21.42
CA SER A 534 26.41 5.57 -22.84
C SER A 534 27.61 5.91 -23.73
N TYR A 535 28.44 6.88 -23.34
CA TYR A 535 29.64 7.26 -24.11
C TYR A 535 30.74 6.19 -24.08
N PHE A 536 30.67 5.25 -23.13
CA PHE A 536 31.63 4.15 -23.04
C PHE A 536 30.99 2.81 -23.44
N ALA A 537 29.68 2.69 -23.34
CA ALA A 537 28.97 1.49 -23.76
C ALA A 537 28.76 1.41 -25.27
N GLU A 538 28.67 2.55 -25.97
CA GLU A 538 28.39 2.63 -27.41
C GLU A 538 29.42 1.85 -28.25
N ALA A 539 30.72 2.03 -27.97
CA ALA A 539 31.80 1.39 -28.75
C ALA A 539 31.67 -0.16 -28.75
N PRO A 540 31.60 -0.83 -27.58
CA PRO A 540 31.40 -2.29 -27.60
C PRO A 540 30.09 -2.71 -28.25
N LEU A 541 28.99 -2.00 -27.98
CA LEU A 541 27.68 -2.37 -28.52
C LEU A 541 27.58 -2.23 -30.04
N ALA A 542 28.34 -1.31 -30.63
CA ALA A 542 28.34 -1.02 -32.07
C ALA A 542 29.31 -1.87 -32.88
N HIS A 543 30.31 -2.52 -32.25
CA HIS A 543 31.44 -3.11 -32.97
C HIS A 543 31.66 -4.60 -32.75
N HIS A 544 30.75 -5.29 -32.07
CA HIS A 544 30.87 -6.75 -31.90
C HIS A 544 30.83 -7.48 -33.24
N SER A 545 31.71 -8.48 -33.35
CA SER A 545 31.74 -9.39 -34.49
C SER A 545 30.69 -10.48 -34.32
N PRO A 546 29.67 -10.58 -35.22
CA PRO A 546 28.64 -11.63 -35.08
C PRO A 546 29.21 -13.06 -35.17
N GLN A 547 30.42 -13.24 -35.68
CA GLN A 547 31.09 -14.54 -35.72
C GLN A 547 31.66 -14.93 -34.37
N ARG A 548 31.81 -14.01 -33.43
CA ARG A 548 32.40 -14.22 -32.11
C ARG A 548 31.43 -14.01 -30.98
N VAL A 549 30.55 -13.02 -31.12
CA VAL A 549 29.60 -12.58 -30.08
C VAL A 549 28.24 -12.25 -30.71
N CYS A 550 27.21 -12.93 -30.25
CA CYS A 550 25.81 -12.57 -30.47
C CYS A 550 25.35 -11.75 -29.25
N HIS A 551 25.32 -10.43 -29.39
CA HIS A 551 24.99 -9.59 -28.25
C HIS A 551 23.50 -9.23 -28.19
N ILE A 552 22.95 -9.20 -26.97
CA ILE A 552 21.59 -8.82 -26.66
C ILE A 552 21.61 -7.66 -25.65
N VAL A 553 20.93 -6.56 -26.00
CA VAL A 553 20.84 -5.39 -25.12
C VAL A 553 19.46 -5.39 -24.45
N TYR A 554 19.44 -5.47 -23.13
CA TYR A 554 18.26 -5.30 -22.30
C TYR A 554 18.23 -3.83 -21.85
N SER A 555 17.56 -3.00 -22.64
CA SER A 555 17.45 -1.56 -22.37
C SER A 555 16.41 -1.32 -21.27
N CYS A 556 16.85 -0.82 -20.16
CA CYS A 556 15.99 -0.44 -19.04
C CYS A 556 15.80 1.08 -18.94
N VAL A 557 16.01 1.79 -20.05
CA VAL A 557 15.91 3.26 -20.13
C VAL A 557 14.46 3.70 -19.92
N PRO A 558 14.16 4.46 -18.86
CA PRO A 558 12.76 4.86 -18.59
C PRO A 558 12.20 5.87 -19.62
N LYS A 559 13.06 6.72 -20.17
CA LYS A 559 12.68 7.76 -21.16
C LYS A 559 13.73 7.78 -22.27
N PRO A 560 13.54 7.01 -23.33
CA PRO A 560 14.45 7.02 -24.47
C PRO A 560 14.59 8.40 -25.12
N ASP A 561 15.80 8.72 -25.58
CA ASP A 561 16.12 9.97 -26.29
C ASP A 561 16.83 9.67 -27.63
N GLY A 562 17.35 10.70 -28.30
CA GLY A 562 18.05 10.55 -29.59
C GLY A 562 19.29 9.65 -29.48
N LYS A 563 20.00 9.68 -28.33
CA LYS A 563 21.16 8.83 -28.07
C LYS A 563 20.74 7.35 -27.95
N THR A 564 19.64 7.09 -27.26
CA THR A 564 19.05 5.73 -27.14
C THR A 564 18.78 5.15 -28.54
N GLU A 565 18.12 5.94 -29.40
CA GLU A 565 17.75 5.48 -30.74
C GLU A 565 18.98 5.31 -31.66
N LYS A 566 20.04 6.11 -31.43
CA LYS A 566 21.32 5.93 -32.13
C LYS A 566 21.94 4.58 -31.76
N ILE A 567 22.13 4.32 -30.45
CA ILE A 567 22.72 3.07 -29.95
C ILE A 567 21.91 1.87 -30.44
N ARG A 568 20.56 1.95 -30.33
CA ARG A 568 19.67 0.88 -30.83
C ARG A 568 19.92 0.55 -32.31
N ARG A 569 20.03 1.57 -33.17
CA ARG A 569 20.31 1.37 -34.62
C ARG A 569 21.67 0.71 -34.82
N GLU A 570 22.69 1.12 -34.07
CA GLU A 570 24.06 0.59 -34.19
C GLU A 570 24.10 -0.88 -33.71
N VAL A 571 23.44 -1.23 -32.61
CA VAL A 571 23.31 -2.61 -32.11
C VAL A 571 22.68 -3.51 -33.19
N LEU A 572 21.56 -3.06 -33.77
CA LEU A 572 20.86 -3.83 -34.81
C LEU A 572 21.71 -3.95 -36.08
N ALA A 573 22.46 -2.90 -36.47
CA ALA A 573 23.35 -2.91 -37.62
C ALA A 573 24.53 -3.85 -37.42
N ALA A 574 25.01 -4.01 -36.17
CA ALA A 574 26.07 -4.96 -35.81
C ALA A 574 25.56 -6.41 -35.66
N GLY A 575 24.27 -6.66 -35.92
CA GLY A 575 23.68 -8.00 -35.85
C GLY A 575 23.21 -8.38 -34.42
N GLY A 576 23.16 -7.42 -33.51
CA GLY A 576 22.68 -7.63 -32.15
C GLY A 576 21.17 -7.60 -32.01
N THR A 577 20.65 -7.89 -30.84
CA THR A 577 19.24 -7.87 -30.51
C THR A 577 18.97 -6.78 -29.46
N TRP A 578 17.83 -6.09 -29.57
CA TRP A 578 17.39 -5.06 -28.61
C TRP A 578 16.09 -5.47 -27.95
N ARG A 579 16.09 -5.47 -26.59
CA ARG A 579 14.94 -5.78 -25.74
C ARG A 579 14.60 -4.55 -24.90
N ASP A 580 13.39 -4.05 -24.99
CA ASP A 580 12.93 -2.96 -24.12
C ASP A 580 12.40 -3.57 -22.80
N ALA A 581 13.10 -3.32 -21.72
CA ALA A 581 12.85 -3.94 -20.39
C ALA A 581 12.62 -2.91 -19.28
N ALA A 582 12.36 -1.64 -19.61
CA ALA A 582 12.29 -0.54 -18.63
C ALA A 582 11.23 -0.77 -17.54
N ARG A 583 10.08 -1.37 -17.91
CA ARG A 583 8.96 -1.60 -16.99
C ARG A 583 8.83 -3.05 -16.52
N MET A 584 9.76 -3.90 -16.95
CA MET A 584 9.72 -5.33 -16.64
C MET A 584 10.13 -5.57 -15.18
N PRO A 585 9.38 -6.36 -14.39
CA PRO A 585 9.80 -6.73 -13.03
C PRO A 585 11.12 -7.50 -13.04
N GLU A 586 11.87 -7.42 -11.94
CA GLU A 586 13.21 -8.03 -11.81
C GLU A 586 13.20 -9.54 -12.09
N ALA A 587 12.18 -10.25 -11.57
CA ALA A 587 12.07 -11.69 -11.77
C ALA A 587 11.79 -12.05 -13.23
N GLU A 588 10.95 -11.26 -13.91
CA GLU A 588 10.63 -11.47 -15.33
C GLU A 588 11.84 -11.16 -16.21
N LEU A 589 12.59 -10.11 -15.89
CA LEU A 589 13.83 -9.77 -16.61
C LEU A 589 14.85 -10.89 -16.45
N ALA A 590 15.04 -11.42 -15.24
CA ALA A 590 15.95 -12.54 -15.01
C ALA A 590 15.51 -13.77 -15.83
N GLN A 591 14.21 -14.07 -15.86
CA GLN A 591 13.70 -15.19 -16.63
C GLN A 591 13.91 -14.97 -18.14
N LEU A 592 13.66 -13.78 -18.65
CA LEU A 592 13.88 -13.42 -20.06
C LEU A 592 15.35 -13.62 -20.45
N ILE A 593 16.29 -13.15 -19.61
CA ILE A 593 17.75 -13.34 -19.83
C ILE A 593 18.08 -14.85 -19.88
N ARG A 594 17.48 -15.62 -18.99
CA ARG A 594 17.66 -17.09 -18.93
C ARG A 594 17.11 -17.76 -20.22
N ASP A 595 15.94 -17.34 -20.69
CA ASP A 595 15.26 -17.88 -21.86
C ASP A 595 16.02 -17.52 -23.16
N ASP A 596 16.67 -16.37 -23.19
CA ASP A 596 17.54 -15.94 -24.30
C ASP A 596 18.90 -16.70 -24.30
N LYS A 597 19.14 -17.57 -23.30
CA LYS A 597 20.34 -18.43 -23.19
C LYS A 597 21.63 -17.61 -23.17
N VAL A 598 21.65 -16.56 -22.40
CA VAL A 598 22.82 -15.68 -22.27
C VAL A 598 23.95 -16.44 -21.57
N ASP A 599 25.12 -16.51 -22.22
CA ASP A 599 26.34 -17.12 -21.66
C ASP A 599 27.02 -16.23 -20.64
N ILE A 600 27.11 -14.94 -20.97
CA ILE A 600 27.78 -13.91 -20.15
C ILE A 600 26.83 -12.70 -20.06
N LEU A 601 26.42 -12.36 -18.85
CA LEU A 601 25.64 -11.15 -18.59
C LEU A 601 26.56 -10.04 -18.08
N VAL A 602 26.52 -8.88 -18.73
CA VAL A 602 27.28 -7.69 -18.36
C VAL A 602 26.32 -6.62 -17.87
N GLU A 603 26.37 -6.30 -16.57
CA GLU A 603 25.59 -5.20 -16.01
C GLU A 603 26.47 -3.93 -16.01
N LEU A 604 25.87 -2.79 -16.41
CA LEU A 604 26.62 -1.56 -16.69
C LEU A 604 26.31 -0.43 -15.69
N THR A 605 25.73 -0.73 -14.52
CA THR A 605 25.13 0.29 -13.65
C THR A 605 25.70 0.29 -12.22
N GLY A 606 25.82 -0.90 -11.62
CA GLY A 606 26.19 -1.05 -10.21
C GLY A 606 25.18 -0.38 -9.28
N HIS A 607 25.65 0.35 -8.28
CA HIS A 607 24.80 0.96 -7.26
C HIS A 607 24.21 2.33 -7.67
N THR A 608 24.26 2.69 -8.94
CA THR A 608 23.63 3.94 -9.39
C THR A 608 22.11 3.78 -9.59
N ALA A 609 21.45 4.89 -9.85
CA ALA A 609 19.97 4.94 -9.92
C ALA A 609 19.40 4.04 -11.01
N SER A 610 18.24 3.47 -10.74
CA SER A 610 17.46 2.65 -11.70
C SER A 610 18.17 1.34 -12.12
N ASN A 611 19.20 0.90 -11.37
CA ASN A 611 19.91 -0.35 -11.66
C ASN A 611 18.96 -1.56 -11.62
N ARG A 612 19.42 -2.67 -12.19
CA ARG A 612 18.68 -3.92 -12.27
C ARG A 612 19.40 -5.05 -11.50
N LEU A 613 20.06 -4.68 -10.38
CA LEU A 613 20.77 -5.65 -9.54
C LEU A 613 19.84 -6.75 -8.99
N GLY A 614 18.53 -6.47 -8.86
CA GLY A 614 17.56 -7.50 -8.46
C GLY A 614 17.40 -8.64 -9.49
N ALA A 615 17.57 -8.35 -10.78
CA ALA A 615 17.61 -9.38 -11.82
C ALA A 615 18.95 -10.13 -11.80
N VAL A 616 20.07 -9.39 -11.64
CA VAL A 616 21.43 -9.92 -11.58
C VAL A 616 21.59 -10.86 -10.36
N ALA A 617 21.02 -10.48 -9.21
CA ALA A 617 21.05 -11.29 -7.98
C ALA A 617 20.40 -12.66 -8.18
N ARG A 618 19.42 -12.77 -9.09
CA ARG A 618 18.76 -14.05 -9.39
C ARG A 618 19.59 -15.00 -10.25
N ARG A 619 20.77 -14.60 -10.66
CA ARG A 619 21.76 -15.37 -11.44
C ARG A 619 21.14 -15.98 -12.72
N PRO A 620 20.71 -15.13 -13.66
CA PRO A 620 20.12 -15.63 -14.91
C PRO A 620 21.11 -16.24 -15.90
N ALA A 621 22.42 -15.92 -15.78
CA ALA A 621 23.44 -16.39 -16.70
C ALA A 621 24.54 -17.20 -15.98
N PRO A 622 25.28 -18.07 -16.69
CA PRO A 622 26.39 -18.83 -16.11
C PRO A 622 27.50 -17.92 -15.57
N ILE A 623 27.80 -16.85 -16.31
CA ILE A 623 28.85 -15.86 -15.97
C ILE A 623 28.21 -14.48 -15.89
N GLN A 624 28.49 -13.75 -14.82
CA GLN A 624 28.00 -12.38 -14.62
C GLN A 624 29.15 -11.43 -14.31
N VAL A 625 29.14 -10.28 -14.99
CA VAL A 625 30.20 -9.27 -14.94
C VAL A 625 29.60 -7.91 -14.64
N THR A 626 30.24 -7.12 -13.77
CA THR A 626 29.91 -5.70 -13.60
C THR A 626 30.99 -4.84 -14.30
N TRP A 627 30.56 -3.74 -14.95
CA TRP A 627 31.44 -2.92 -15.76
C TRP A 627 30.89 -1.49 -15.94
N ILE A 628 31.75 -0.53 -16.14
CA ILE A 628 31.52 0.89 -16.51
C ILE A 628 30.86 1.74 -15.40
N GLY A 629 29.61 1.43 -15.00
CA GLY A 629 28.75 2.37 -14.31
C GLY A 629 29.12 2.65 -12.85
N TYR A 630 29.90 1.78 -12.21
CA TYR A 630 30.21 1.90 -10.79
C TYR A 630 31.66 1.46 -10.52
N PRO A 631 32.45 2.28 -9.79
CA PRO A 631 33.89 2.05 -9.66
C PRO A 631 34.25 1.19 -8.44
N ASN A 632 33.40 0.25 -8.06
CA ASN A 632 33.63 -0.62 -6.90
C ASN A 632 32.84 -1.91 -7.05
N SER A 633 32.83 -2.76 -6.03
CA SER A 633 32.07 -4.00 -5.96
C SER A 633 30.55 -3.77 -6.02
N THR A 634 29.81 -4.72 -6.58
CA THR A 634 28.37 -4.81 -6.39
C THR A 634 28.00 -5.37 -5.01
N GLY A 635 28.91 -6.10 -4.38
CA GLY A 635 28.68 -6.86 -3.15
C GLY A 635 27.85 -8.13 -3.33
N LEU A 636 27.49 -8.46 -4.57
CA LEU A 636 26.62 -9.62 -4.85
C LEU A 636 27.43 -10.87 -5.16
N ARG A 637 27.17 -11.97 -4.44
CA ARG A 637 27.77 -13.27 -4.70
C ARG A 637 27.39 -13.85 -6.07
N SER A 638 26.35 -13.31 -6.69
CA SER A 638 25.91 -13.72 -8.02
C SER A 638 26.75 -13.10 -9.13
N VAL A 639 27.59 -12.09 -8.85
CA VAL A 639 28.47 -11.45 -9.84
C VAL A 639 29.87 -12.06 -9.70
N ASP A 640 30.39 -12.64 -10.80
CA ASP A 640 31.65 -13.38 -10.78
C ASP A 640 32.87 -12.46 -10.99
N TYR A 641 32.72 -11.45 -11.85
CA TYR A 641 33.84 -10.64 -12.32
C TYR A 641 33.52 -9.16 -12.36
N ARG A 642 34.58 -8.33 -12.13
CA ARG A 642 34.53 -6.90 -12.42
C ARG A 642 35.61 -6.54 -13.44
N PHE A 643 35.22 -5.84 -14.51
CA PHE A 643 36.18 -5.37 -15.52
C PHE A 643 36.89 -4.11 -15.05
N THR A 644 38.22 -4.12 -15.19
CA THR A 644 39.11 -3.05 -14.80
C THR A 644 40.32 -3.06 -15.75
N ASP A 645 41.41 -2.36 -15.38
CA ASP A 645 42.71 -2.43 -16.04
C ASP A 645 43.87 -2.41 -15.03
N THR A 646 45.10 -2.58 -15.50
CA THR A 646 46.30 -2.67 -14.64
C THR A 646 46.70 -1.32 -14.03
N ILE A 647 46.13 -0.21 -14.51
CA ILE A 647 46.41 1.13 -13.96
C ILE A 647 45.43 1.38 -12.79
N CYS A 648 44.15 1.11 -12.99
CA CYS A 648 43.13 1.32 -11.96
C CYS A 648 43.32 0.34 -10.79
N ASP A 649 43.61 -0.93 -11.10
CA ASP A 649 43.80 -1.99 -10.10
C ASP A 649 45.07 -2.79 -10.44
N PRO A 650 46.27 -2.32 -10.04
CA PRO A 650 47.52 -3.05 -10.27
C PRO A 650 47.52 -4.44 -9.68
N GLU A 651 48.27 -5.37 -10.27
CA GLU A 651 48.29 -6.78 -9.88
C GLU A 651 48.90 -7.03 -8.49
N ASP A 652 49.85 -6.17 -8.08
CA ASP A 652 50.56 -6.32 -6.81
C ASP A 652 49.80 -5.64 -5.64
N THR A 653 48.71 -4.92 -5.90
CA THR A 653 47.98 -4.25 -4.84
C THR A 653 46.88 -5.19 -4.29
N GLN A 654 46.94 -5.38 -2.99
CA GLN A 654 45.87 -6.05 -2.23
C GLN A 654 44.63 -5.16 -2.07
N GLN A 655 44.66 -4.05 -2.75
CA GLN A 655 43.56 -3.10 -2.69
C GLN A 655 42.45 -3.37 -3.60
N SER A 656 42.59 -4.34 -4.44
CA SER A 656 41.38 -4.69 -5.16
C SER A 656 40.36 -5.05 -4.11
N PHE A 657 39.46 -4.17 -3.89
CA PHE A 657 38.27 -4.43 -3.14
C PHE A 657 37.62 -5.74 -3.56
N THR A 658 38.11 -6.31 -4.61
CA THR A 658 37.54 -7.43 -5.30
C THR A 658 38.56 -8.51 -5.65
N GLY A 659 39.79 -8.42 -5.16
CA GLY A 659 40.79 -9.44 -5.44
C GLY A 659 40.62 -10.69 -4.61
N LYS A 660 40.60 -11.86 -5.24
CA LYS A 660 40.63 -13.16 -4.54
C LYS A 660 41.86 -13.38 -3.66
N LEU A 661 42.86 -12.55 -3.79
CA LEU A 661 44.00 -12.57 -2.86
C LEU A 661 43.57 -12.25 -1.42
N MET A 662 42.41 -11.65 -1.29
CA MET A 662 41.75 -11.41 -0.02
C MET A 662 40.34 -12.06 -0.09
N SER A 663 40.31 -13.39 -0.03
CA SER A 663 39.09 -14.20 -0.18
C SER A 663 37.98 -13.87 0.81
N TRP A 664 38.24 -12.96 1.69
CA TRP A 664 37.28 -12.52 2.70
C TRP A 664 36.81 -11.08 2.49
N VAL A 665 37.20 -10.43 1.36
CA VAL A 665 36.96 -9.01 1.21
C VAL A 665 35.92 -8.69 0.14
N CYS A 666 35.95 -9.34 -1.02
CA CYS A 666 34.94 -9.12 -2.04
C CYS A 666 34.75 -10.34 -2.95
N GLU A 667 33.58 -10.44 -3.50
CA GLU A 667 33.15 -11.64 -4.25
C GLU A 667 33.64 -11.65 -5.72
N GLU A 668 33.67 -10.47 -6.39
CA GLU A 668 34.05 -10.42 -7.80
C GLU A 668 35.56 -10.53 -8.02
N GLU A 669 35.98 -11.38 -8.96
CA GLU A 669 37.36 -11.45 -9.44
C GLU A 669 37.64 -10.29 -10.42
N LEU A 670 38.77 -9.60 -10.27
CA LEU A 670 39.18 -8.53 -11.17
C LEU A 670 39.73 -9.08 -12.47
N VAL A 671 39.07 -8.67 -13.58
CA VAL A 671 39.52 -9.01 -14.93
C VAL A 671 40.09 -7.72 -15.55
N ARG A 672 41.37 -7.69 -15.75
CA ARG A 672 42.11 -6.53 -16.25
C ARG A 672 42.13 -6.55 -17.78
N LEU A 673 41.37 -5.63 -18.38
CA LEU A 673 41.33 -5.44 -19.84
C LEU A 673 42.69 -4.88 -20.33
N PRO A 674 43.15 -5.22 -21.51
CA PRO A 674 44.41 -4.69 -22.05
C PRO A 674 44.35 -3.19 -22.32
N GLY A 675 45.26 -2.44 -21.72
CA GLY A 675 45.29 -0.98 -21.84
C GLY A 675 44.30 -0.31 -20.89
N CYS A 676 43.37 0.50 -21.43
CA CYS A 676 42.34 1.13 -20.62
C CYS A 676 41.08 0.25 -20.56
N PHE A 677 40.41 0.20 -19.42
CA PHE A 677 39.16 -0.58 -19.30
C PHE A 677 37.95 0.07 -19.95
N LEU A 678 38.12 1.30 -20.49
CA LEU A 678 37.07 2.11 -21.14
C LEU A 678 37.45 2.44 -22.57
N CYS A 679 36.44 2.52 -23.45
CA CYS A 679 36.58 3.02 -24.80
C CYS A 679 35.54 4.15 -25.02
N TYR A 680 36.01 5.33 -25.38
CA TYR A 680 35.16 6.54 -25.43
C TYR A 680 34.65 6.76 -26.85
N THR A 681 33.32 6.98 -26.96
CA THR A 681 32.68 7.43 -28.20
C THR A 681 32.28 8.91 -28.02
N PRO A 682 32.96 9.81 -28.75
CA PRO A 682 32.65 11.24 -28.59
C PRO A 682 31.24 11.63 -28.99
N ALA A 683 30.73 12.72 -28.42
CA ALA A 683 29.43 13.26 -28.78
C ALA A 683 29.45 13.81 -30.22
N ASP A 684 28.48 13.44 -31.04
CA ASP A 684 28.37 13.84 -32.45
C ASP A 684 28.23 15.36 -32.61
N ASP A 685 27.67 16.05 -31.60
CA ASP A 685 27.42 17.49 -31.66
C ASP A 685 28.52 18.34 -30.99
N ALA A 686 29.66 17.74 -30.67
CA ALA A 686 30.76 18.45 -29.98
C ALA A 686 31.29 19.60 -30.80
N PRO A 687 31.44 20.82 -30.22
CA PRO A 687 31.96 21.97 -30.93
C PRO A 687 33.45 21.83 -31.20
N ALA A 688 33.99 22.70 -32.04
CA ALA A 688 35.44 22.80 -32.32
C ALA A 688 36.19 23.18 -31.03
N VAL A 689 37.45 22.72 -30.90
CA VAL A 689 38.35 23.09 -29.80
C VAL A 689 38.61 24.61 -29.86
N ALA A 690 38.33 25.31 -28.75
CA ALA A 690 38.55 26.74 -28.62
C ALA A 690 40.04 27.04 -28.39
N PRO A 691 40.56 28.18 -28.82
CA PRO A 691 41.91 28.62 -28.46
C PRO A 691 42.11 28.69 -26.94
N LEU A 692 43.35 28.69 -26.49
CA LEU A 692 43.68 28.76 -25.05
C LEU A 692 43.18 30.11 -24.46
N PRO A 693 42.20 30.11 -23.54
CA PRO A 693 41.65 31.38 -23.02
C PRO A 693 42.66 32.26 -22.31
N ALA A 694 43.69 31.70 -21.67
CA ALA A 694 44.71 32.49 -20.96
C ALA A 694 45.45 33.45 -21.87
N LEU A 695 45.62 33.16 -23.17
CA LEU A 695 46.26 34.06 -24.13
C LEU A 695 45.44 35.34 -24.38
N ALA A 696 44.15 35.26 -24.28
CA ALA A 696 43.25 36.42 -24.47
C ALA A 696 42.96 37.10 -23.14
N ASN A 697 42.81 36.32 -22.05
CA ASN A 697 42.42 36.84 -20.74
C ASN A 697 43.59 37.47 -19.97
N GLY A 698 44.84 36.99 -20.20
CA GLY A 698 46.01 37.42 -19.45
C GLY A 698 46.17 36.72 -18.09
N PHE A 699 45.36 35.69 -17.84
CA PHE A 699 45.42 34.89 -16.63
C PHE A 699 44.97 33.46 -16.92
N VAL A 700 45.49 32.52 -16.16
CA VAL A 700 45.12 31.09 -16.26
C VAL A 700 43.78 30.84 -15.55
N THR A 701 42.93 30.04 -16.17
CA THR A 701 41.70 29.56 -15.57
C THR A 701 41.77 28.03 -15.39
N PHE A 702 41.79 27.61 -14.16
CA PHE A 702 41.56 26.21 -13.81
C PHE A 702 40.05 25.91 -13.77
N GLY A 703 39.65 24.64 -13.92
CA GLY A 703 38.23 24.32 -13.82
C GLY A 703 37.92 22.88 -13.47
N SER A 704 36.70 22.64 -13.00
CA SER A 704 36.17 21.28 -12.81
C SER A 704 34.66 21.26 -12.95
N PHE A 705 34.18 20.40 -13.84
CA PHE A 705 32.74 20.21 -14.07
C PHE A 705 32.22 18.92 -13.44
N ASN A 706 32.97 18.40 -12.47
CA ASN A 706 32.61 17.19 -11.71
C ASN A 706 31.44 17.42 -10.74
N ALA A 707 30.76 16.35 -10.34
CA ALA A 707 29.70 16.39 -9.32
C ALA A 707 30.25 16.94 -8.00
N LEU A 708 29.41 17.72 -7.28
CA LEU A 708 29.83 18.36 -6.01
C LEU A 708 30.23 17.33 -4.94
N ALA A 709 29.61 16.15 -4.96
CA ALA A 709 29.98 15.05 -4.05
C ALA A 709 31.45 14.64 -4.18
N LYS A 710 32.07 14.82 -5.37
CA LYS A 710 33.50 14.57 -5.62
C LYS A 710 34.40 15.72 -5.16
N GLN A 711 33.83 16.92 -4.99
CA GLN A 711 34.56 18.16 -4.64
C GLN A 711 34.50 18.40 -3.14
N THR A 712 35.08 17.48 -2.39
CA THR A 712 35.07 17.54 -0.92
C THR A 712 35.85 18.80 -0.43
N PRO A 713 35.60 19.25 0.80
CA PRO A 713 36.36 20.41 1.33
C PRO A 713 37.88 20.21 1.27
N GLU A 714 38.35 18.98 1.40
CA GLU A 714 39.78 18.65 1.29
C GLU A 714 40.30 18.94 -0.13
N VAL A 715 39.57 18.54 -1.14
CA VAL A 715 39.89 18.83 -2.54
C VAL A 715 39.87 20.32 -2.82
N LEU A 716 38.85 21.04 -2.33
CA LEU A 716 38.73 22.49 -2.54
C LEU A 716 39.85 23.25 -1.89
N ARG A 717 40.35 22.85 -0.70
CA ARG A 717 41.48 23.45 -0.04
C ARG A 717 42.78 23.29 -0.87
N VAL A 718 42.97 22.14 -1.49
CA VAL A 718 44.13 21.90 -2.36
C VAL A 718 44.00 22.75 -3.63
N TRP A 719 42.81 22.90 -4.20
CA TRP A 719 42.59 23.78 -5.35
C TRP A 719 42.80 25.24 -4.97
N ALA A 720 42.50 25.66 -3.74
CA ALA A 720 42.84 26.99 -3.24
C ALA A 720 44.38 27.19 -3.20
N ARG A 721 45.15 26.15 -2.78
CA ARG A 721 46.63 26.20 -2.80
C ARG A 721 47.14 26.38 -4.23
N ILE A 722 46.52 25.76 -5.25
CA ILE A 722 46.89 25.99 -6.67
C ILE A 722 46.69 27.47 -7.02
N LEU A 723 45.51 28.05 -6.67
CA LEU A 723 45.23 29.46 -6.99
C LEU A 723 46.25 30.40 -6.30
N LEU A 724 46.70 30.06 -5.11
CA LEU A 724 47.73 30.82 -4.41
C LEU A 724 49.11 30.64 -5.07
N ALA A 725 49.43 29.44 -5.56
CA ALA A 725 50.68 29.12 -6.23
C ALA A 725 50.78 29.72 -7.63
N VAL A 726 49.65 30.06 -8.28
CA VAL A 726 49.58 30.69 -9.61
C VAL A 726 48.88 32.05 -9.47
N PRO A 727 49.64 33.12 -9.22
CA PRO A 727 49.04 34.43 -8.93
C PRO A 727 48.16 34.94 -10.10
N GLY A 728 47.01 35.49 -9.77
CA GLY A 728 46.08 36.03 -10.76
C GLY A 728 45.20 34.98 -11.45
N SER A 729 45.44 33.67 -11.23
CA SER A 729 44.60 32.60 -11.79
C SER A 729 43.20 32.57 -11.20
N ARG A 730 42.30 31.96 -11.94
CA ARG A 730 40.90 31.82 -11.57
C ARG A 730 40.51 30.32 -11.55
N LEU A 731 39.41 30.02 -10.88
CA LEU A 731 38.80 28.69 -10.89
C LEU A 731 37.36 28.78 -11.36
N VAL A 732 36.93 27.92 -12.31
CA VAL A 732 35.56 27.81 -12.71
C VAL A 732 35.02 26.43 -12.33
N LEU A 733 33.95 26.42 -11.55
CA LEU A 733 33.21 25.19 -11.18
C LEU A 733 31.80 25.26 -11.73
N LYS A 734 31.28 24.13 -12.17
CA LYS A 734 29.92 24.09 -12.77
C LYS A 734 29.14 22.93 -12.21
N ASN A 735 27.96 23.24 -11.66
CA ASN A 735 27.04 22.20 -11.21
C ASN A 735 25.62 22.75 -11.02
N LYS A 736 24.61 21.86 -11.01
CA LYS A 736 23.22 22.24 -10.86
C LYS A 736 22.92 23.00 -9.56
N PRO A 737 23.38 22.56 -8.35
CA PRO A 737 23.10 23.29 -7.12
C PRO A 737 23.67 24.72 -7.07
N PHE A 738 24.56 25.13 -7.98
CA PHE A 738 25.06 26.51 -8.02
C PHE A 738 23.99 27.53 -8.48
N THR A 739 22.77 27.09 -8.83
CA THR A 739 21.59 27.97 -8.89
C THR A 739 21.24 28.52 -7.51
N CYS A 740 21.61 27.82 -6.44
CA CYS A 740 21.30 28.16 -5.05
C CYS A 740 22.40 29.00 -4.43
N GLU A 741 22.04 30.19 -3.93
CA GLU A 741 23.00 31.12 -3.34
C GLU A 741 23.67 30.55 -2.08
N VAL A 742 22.92 29.80 -1.27
CA VAL A 742 23.47 29.20 -0.04
C VAL A 742 24.58 28.20 -0.39
N VAL A 743 24.38 27.38 -1.42
CA VAL A 743 25.40 26.43 -1.88
C VAL A 743 26.63 27.17 -2.41
N ARG A 744 26.42 28.24 -3.21
CA ARG A 744 27.55 29.07 -3.70
C ARG A 744 28.34 29.67 -2.53
N ASN A 745 27.64 30.19 -1.52
CA ASN A 745 28.28 30.82 -0.35
C ASN A 745 29.09 29.78 0.47
N GLN A 746 28.63 28.53 0.56
CA GLN A 746 29.37 27.45 1.22
C GLN A 746 30.70 27.18 0.49
N TYR A 747 30.65 27.11 -0.85
CA TYR A 747 31.86 26.90 -1.66
C TYR A 747 32.81 28.06 -1.57
N TRP A 748 32.33 29.30 -1.77
CA TRP A 748 33.19 30.51 -1.65
C TRP A 748 33.85 30.59 -0.28
N ARG A 749 33.17 30.25 0.79
CA ARG A 749 33.71 30.28 2.16
C ARG A 749 34.95 29.39 2.27
N VAL A 750 34.99 28.21 1.70
CA VAL A 750 36.17 27.32 1.75
C VAL A 750 37.39 28.02 1.11
N PHE A 751 37.19 28.67 -0.02
CA PHE A 751 38.26 29.40 -0.68
C PHE A 751 38.72 30.65 0.10
N GLU A 752 37.76 31.38 0.66
CA GLU A 752 38.01 32.57 1.48
C GLU A 752 38.80 32.21 2.76
N GLU A 753 38.47 31.09 3.38
CA GLU A 753 39.17 30.55 4.56
C GLU A 753 40.65 30.25 4.25
N GLU A 754 40.93 29.84 3.02
CA GLU A 754 42.29 29.56 2.54
C GLU A 754 43.00 30.81 1.96
N GLY A 755 42.37 32.00 2.01
CA GLY A 755 42.95 33.24 1.55
C GLY A 755 42.78 33.58 0.08
N VAL A 756 41.84 32.90 -0.61
CA VAL A 756 41.52 33.17 -2.03
C VAL A 756 40.30 34.07 -2.11
N GLU A 757 40.42 35.17 -2.81
CA GLU A 757 39.31 36.10 -3.01
C GLU A 757 38.17 35.48 -3.80
N ARG A 758 36.92 35.73 -3.36
CA ARG A 758 35.67 35.28 -4.03
C ARG A 758 35.68 35.60 -5.53
N SER A 759 36.21 36.74 -5.91
CA SER A 759 36.29 37.20 -7.32
C SER A 759 37.07 36.27 -8.24
N ARG A 760 37.89 35.39 -7.67
CA ARG A 760 38.71 34.41 -8.41
C ARG A 760 38.02 33.06 -8.60
N VAL A 761 36.79 32.85 -8.07
CA VAL A 761 36.09 31.57 -8.13
C VAL A 761 34.70 31.77 -8.76
N ASP A 762 34.54 31.28 -9.96
CA ASP A 762 33.29 31.37 -10.73
C ASP A 762 32.46 30.08 -10.55
N LEU A 763 31.26 30.22 -10.03
CA LEU A 763 30.34 29.08 -9.75
C LEU A 763 29.17 29.16 -10.72
N LEU A 764 29.12 28.24 -11.71
CA LEU A 764 28.19 28.26 -12.84
C LEU A 764 27.10 27.20 -12.67
N PRO A 765 25.83 27.50 -13.03
CA PRO A 765 24.81 26.49 -13.14
C PRO A 765 25.03 25.56 -14.34
N LEU A 766 24.29 24.44 -14.41
CA LEU A 766 24.37 23.56 -15.56
C LEU A 766 23.81 24.22 -16.83
N ALA A 767 24.42 23.89 -17.96
CA ALA A 767 23.89 24.22 -19.28
C ALA A 767 22.72 23.29 -19.62
N ALA A 768 21.75 23.80 -20.38
CA ALA A 768 20.54 23.07 -20.72
C ALA A 768 20.77 21.98 -21.79
N ALA A 769 21.68 22.20 -22.74
CA ALA A 769 21.98 21.27 -23.81
C ALA A 769 23.43 20.75 -23.70
N ASN A 770 23.66 19.51 -24.20
CA ASN A 770 24.98 18.88 -24.18
C ASN A 770 26.01 19.68 -24.95
N ARG A 771 25.66 20.20 -26.11
CA ARG A 771 26.55 21.08 -26.91
C ARG A 771 26.98 22.31 -26.11
N ASP A 772 26.04 22.92 -25.37
CA ASP A 772 26.35 24.10 -24.55
C ASP A 772 27.25 23.72 -23.38
N HIS A 773 27.03 22.51 -22.79
CA HIS A 773 27.91 21.97 -21.76
C HIS A 773 29.36 21.83 -22.28
N LEU A 774 29.54 21.21 -23.46
CA LEU A 774 30.87 21.02 -24.05
C LEU A 774 31.49 22.35 -24.46
N THR A 775 30.71 23.32 -24.91
CA THR A 775 31.20 24.66 -25.26
C THR A 775 31.84 25.36 -24.06
N GLN A 776 31.34 25.09 -22.84
CA GLN A 776 31.85 25.76 -21.63
C GLN A 776 33.25 25.29 -21.23
N TYR A 777 33.79 24.18 -21.78
CA TYR A 777 35.22 23.85 -21.64
C TYR A 777 36.15 24.91 -22.24
N ALA A 778 35.64 25.80 -23.11
CA ALA A 778 36.36 26.97 -23.58
C ALA A 778 36.66 28.01 -22.48
N LEU A 779 36.04 27.89 -21.31
CA LEU A 779 36.27 28.82 -20.18
C LEU A 779 37.54 28.49 -19.38
N MET A 780 38.11 27.28 -19.52
CA MET A 780 39.25 26.86 -18.71
C MET A 780 40.46 26.47 -19.58
N ASP A 781 41.62 26.65 -19.00
CA ASP A 781 42.90 26.29 -19.61
C ASP A 781 43.33 24.87 -19.19
N VAL A 782 43.09 24.52 -17.92
CA VAL A 782 43.42 23.24 -17.33
C VAL A 782 42.24 22.75 -16.47
N SER A 783 41.89 21.48 -16.64
CA SER A 783 40.89 20.83 -15.80
C SER A 783 41.56 20.23 -14.57
N LEU A 784 40.89 20.30 -13.42
CA LEU A 784 41.35 19.70 -12.16
C LEU A 784 40.45 18.52 -11.79
N ASP A 785 41.08 17.35 -11.70
CA ASP A 785 40.39 16.11 -11.34
C ASP A 785 40.27 16.02 -9.82
N PRO A 786 39.04 15.74 -9.29
CA PRO A 786 38.90 15.54 -7.84
C PRO A 786 39.35 14.14 -7.40
N TRP A 787 39.51 13.94 -6.10
CA TRP A 787 39.81 12.64 -5.48
C TRP A 787 39.09 12.51 -4.15
N PRO A 788 38.92 11.30 -3.61
CA PRO A 788 39.35 9.98 -4.10
C PRO A 788 38.48 9.38 -5.22
N TYR A 789 37.49 10.11 -5.71
CA TYR A 789 36.66 9.67 -6.82
C TYR A 789 36.91 10.58 -8.03
N ALA A 790 37.77 10.12 -8.92
CA ALA A 790 38.20 10.87 -10.10
C ALA A 790 37.07 11.07 -11.11
N GLY A 791 37.24 11.99 -12.04
CA GLY A 791 36.40 12.16 -13.20
C GLY A 791 36.56 10.99 -14.17
N THR A 792 35.45 10.60 -14.82
CA THR A 792 35.50 9.65 -15.93
C THR A 792 35.05 10.40 -17.20
N THR A 793 33.75 10.59 -17.37
CA THR A 793 33.20 11.34 -18.52
C THR A 793 33.70 12.78 -18.56
N THR A 794 33.74 13.46 -17.41
CA THR A 794 34.22 14.84 -17.33
C THR A 794 35.69 14.96 -17.74
N THR A 795 36.52 13.99 -17.39
CA THR A 795 37.92 13.94 -17.78
C THR A 795 38.05 13.68 -19.29
N THR A 796 37.30 12.70 -19.85
CA THR A 796 37.34 12.43 -21.29
C THR A 796 36.77 13.60 -22.12
N GLU A 797 35.70 14.24 -21.67
CA GLU A 797 35.12 15.42 -22.31
C GLU A 797 36.15 16.60 -22.31
N SER A 798 36.82 16.79 -21.16
CA SER A 798 37.87 17.81 -21.02
C SER A 798 38.93 17.59 -22.09
N LEU A 799 39.49 16.36 -22.14
CA LEU A 799 40.53 16.01 -23.12
C LEU A 799 40.02 16.16 -24.55
N TYR A 800 38.82 15.74 -24.83
CA TYR A 800 38.18 15.82 -26.15
C TYR A 800 37.97 17.29 -26.59
N MET A 801 37.68 18.16 -25.62
CA MET A 801 37.53 19.61 -25.85
C MET A 801 38.86 20.37 -25.83
N GLY A 802 39.97 19.62 -25.78
CA GLY A 802 41.31 20.18 -25.86
C GLY A 802 41.83 20.72 -24.52
N VAL A 803 41.14 20.44 -23.42
CA VAL A 803 41.55 20.91 -22.10
C VAL A 803 42.28 19.78 -21.37
N PRO A 804 43.58 19.85 -21.20
CA PRO A 804 44.33 18.84 -20.46
C PRO A 804 43.88 18.80 -18.98
N CYS A 805 43.87 17.58 -18.41
CA CYS A 805 43.37 17.35 -17.05
C CYS A 805 44.51 16.91 -16.14
N LEU A 806 44.63 17.57 -15.00
CA LEU A 806 45.57 17.20 -13.96
C LEU A 806 44.87 16.26 -12.96
N THR A 807 45.43 15.07 -12.73
CA THR A 807 44.83 14.07 -11.80
C THR A 807 45.85 13.67 -10.74
N LEU A 808 45.36 13.18 -9.61
CA LEU A 808 46.15 12.65 -8.49
C LEU A 808 45.98 11.12 -8.45
N ALA A 809 47.08 10.40 -8.51
CA ALA A 809 47.11 8.95 -8.37
C ALA A 809 46.85 8.55 -6.91
N GLY A 810 46.16 7.47 -6.69
CA GLY A 810 45.80 7.02 -5.36
C GLY A 810 45.79 5.52 -5.18
N SER A 811 45.04 5.05 -4.19
CA SER A 811 45.13 3.68 -3.69
C SER A 811 43.93 2.82 -4.05
N CYS A 812 42.97 3.31 -4.81
CA CYS A 812 41.77 2.52 -5.15
C CYS A 812 41.33 2.82 -6.59
N HIS A 813 40.47 1.94 -7.13
CA HIS A 813 39.95 2.02 -8.50
C HIS A 813 39.40 3.41 -8.82
N ALA A 814 38.47 3.90 -7.98
CA ALA A 814 37.79 5.17 -8.21
C ALA A 814 38.77 6.34 -8.28
N HIS A 815 39.90 6.27 -7.56
CA HIS A 815 40.93 7.28 -7.53
C HIS A 815 41.78 7.25 -8.81
N ASN A 816 42.03 6.04 -9.36
CA ASN A 816 42.95 5.85 -10.47
C ASN A 816 42.29 5.86 -11.86
N VAL A 817 40.99 6.08 -11.97
CA VAL A 817 40.34 6.19 -13.28
C VAL A 817 40.94 7.31 -14.11
N GLY A 818 41.17 8.52 -13.52
CA GLY A 818 41.85 9.63 -14.21
C GLY A 818 43.24 9.26 -14.70
N VAL A 819 43.97 8.49 -13.89
CA VAL A 819 45.34 8.03 -14.24
C VAL A 819 45.28 7.11 -15.48
N SER A 820 44.33 6.15 -15.50
CA SER A 820 44.16 5.25 -16.63
C SER A 820 43.79 6.00 -17.93
N LEU A 821 42.90 6.97 -17.82
CA LEU A 821 42.46 7.77 -18.97
C LEU A 821 43.65 8.58 -19.53
N LEU A 822 44.42 9.24 -18.66
CA LEU A 822 45.58 10.02 -19.10
C LEU A 822 46.68 9.13 -19.67
N THR A 823 46.89 7.95 -19.10
CA THR A 823 47.87 6.95 -19.63
C THR A 823 47.45 6.50 -21.04
N ALA A 824 46.13 6.25 -21.25
CA ALA A 824 45.63 5.82 -22.54
C ALA A 824 45.86 6.86 -23.67
N VAL A 825 45.97 8.14 -23.28
CA VAL A 825 46.18 9.27 -24.22
C VAL A 825 47.68 9.68 -24.25
N GLY A 826 48.52 9.11 -23.39
CA GLY A 826 49.97 9.38 -23.34
C GLY A 826 50.34 10.64 -22.58
N LEU A 827 49.54 11.05 -21.60
CA LEU A 827 49.74 12.26 -20.79
C LEU A 827 50.24 11.96 -19.36
N GLN A 828 50.48 10.69 -19.02
CA GLN A 828 50.69 10.27 -17.64
C GLN A 828 51.94 10.93 -16.98
N ASP A 829 53.03 11.20 -17.73
CA ASP A 829 54.28 11.68 -17.18
C ASP A 829 54.16 13.11 -16.62
N ASP A 830 53.47 13.96 -17.34
CA ASP A 830 53.31 15.37 -16.97
C ASP A 830 52.04 15.65 -16.15
N TRP A 831 50.95 14.94 -16.45
CA TRP A 831 49.58 15.29 -15.97
C TRP A 831 49.08 14.39 -14.85
N VAL A 832 49.88 13.40 -14.37
CA VAL A 832 49.57 12.60 -13.19
C VAL A 832 50.50 12.98 -12.05
N ALA A 833 49.96 13.34 -10.90
CA ALA A 833 50.71 13.59 -9.67
C ALA A 833 50.54 12.41 -8.72
N HIS A 834 51.54 12.15 -7.87
CA HIS A 834 51.51 11.06 -6.90
C HIS A 834 51.40 11.55 -5.45
N THR A 835 51.52 12.84 -5.23
CA THR A 835 51.28 13.47 -3.94
C THR A 835 50.53 14.80 -4.14
N VAL A 836 49.86 15.25 -3.08
CA VAL A 836 49.15 16.55 -3.09
C VAL A 836 50.10 17.71 -3.39
N ASP A 837 51.33 17.68 -2.84
CA ASP A 837 52.32 18.73 -3.09
C ASP A 837 52.79 18.73 -4.56
N GLU A 838 53.01 17.54 -5.15
CA GLU A 838 53.31 17.39 -6.56
C GLU A 838 52.15 17.90 -7.43
N TYR A 839 50.86 17.60 -7.04
CA TYR A 839 49.68 18.07 -7.75
C TYR A 839 49.67 19.63 -7.84
N VAL A 840 49.93 20.31 -6.74
CA VAL A 840 50.02 21.77 -6.71
C VAL A 840 51.22 22.27 -7.55
N ALA A 841 52.37 21.61 -7.40
CA ALA A 841 53.58 21.98 -8.14
C ALA A 841 53.43 21.81 -9.66
N LYS A 842 52.83 20.69 -10.09
CA LYS A 842 52.54 20.42 -11.52
C LYS A 842 51.59 21.45 -12.06
N ALA A 843 50.53 21.83 -11.34
CA ALA A 843 49.56 22.83 -11.76
C ALA A 843 50.25 24.16 -12.07
N ALA A 844 51.22 24.59 -11.22
CA ALA A 844 51.98 25.81 -11.41
C ALA A 844 52.97 25.68 -12.58
N ALA A 845 53.70 24.57 -12.67
CA ALA A 845 54.69 24.32 -13.69
C ALA A 845 54.06 24.27 -15.10
N LEU A 846 52.97 23.48 -15.28
CA LEU A 846 52.34 23.28 -16.56
C LEU A 846 51.61 24.53 -17.11
N THR A 847 51.31 25.50 -16.24
CA THR A 847 50.69 26.75 -16.63
C THR A 847 51.70 27.92 -16.77
N SER A 848 52.99 27.66 -16.55
CA SER A 848 54.04 28.67 -16.67
C SER A 848 54.40 28.97 -18.15
N ASP A 849 54.23 27.98 -19.05
CA ASP A 849 54.44 28.15 -20.49
C ASP A 849 53.12 28.08 -21.24
N LEU A 850 52.50 29.22 -21.47
CA LEU A 850 51.21 29.31 -22.15
C LEU A 850 51.31 28.93 -23.64
N GLN A 851 52.51 29.06 -24.28
CA GLN A 851 52.65 28.65 -25.67
C GLN A 851 52.60 27.12 -25.82
N GLN A 852 53.34 26.43 -24.95
CA GLN A 852 53.34 24.95 -24.90
C GLN A 852 51.94 24.43 -24.59
N LEU A 853 51.25 25.06 -23.63
CA LEU A 853 49.90 24.71 -23.25
C LEU A 853 48.90 24.92 -24.40
N ALA A 854 49.05 26.00 -25.20
CA ALA A 854 48.23 26.29 -26.36
C ALA A 854 48.45 25.25 -27.47
N GLU A 855 49.69 24.82 -27.70
CA GLU A 855 50.02 23.79 -28.67
C GLU A 855 49.42 22.44 -28.27
N LEU A 856 49.56 22.07 -27.00
CA LEU A 856 48.94 20.85 -26.44
C LEU A 856 47.41 20.91 -26.65
N ARG A 857 46.80 22.04 -26.26
CA ARG A 857 45.32 22.21 -26.40
C ARG A 857 44.86 22.01 -27.82
N ALA A 858 45.56 22.60 -28.77
CA ALA A 858 45.19 22.52 -30.20
C ALA A 858 45.30 21.11 -30.76
N GLY A 859 46.27 20.30 -30.26
CA GLY A 859 46.47 18.94 -30.74
C GLY A 859 45.78 17.84 -29.95
N LEU A 860 45.30 18.13 -28.75
CA LEU A 860 44.86 17.12 -27.78
C LEU A 860 43.68 16.26 -28.28
N ARG A 861 42.68 16.89 -28.92
CA ARG A 861 41.54 16.14 -29.51
C ARG A 861 42.06 15.08 -30.49
N GLN A 862 43.02 15.42 -31.32
CA GLN A 862 43.58 14.50 -32.29
C GLN A 862 44.37 13.39 -31.61
N UNK A 863 44.99 13.72 -30.63
CA UNK A 863 45.69 12.91 -29.81
C UNK A 863 44.89 11.87 -29.26
N MET A 864 43.80 12.32 -28.79
CA MET A 864 42.82 11.39 -28.17
C MET A 864 42.17 10.46 -29.19
N LEU A 865 41.73 11.01 -30.32
CA LEU A 865 41.10 10.22 -31.38
C LEU A 865 42.03 9.14 -31.96
N GLN A 866 43.33 9.32 -31.90
CA GLN A 866 44.32 8.37 -32.39
C GLN A 866 44.83 7.42 -31.30
N SER A 867 44.37 7.64 -30.04
CA SER A 867 44.79 6.82 -28.91
C SER A 867 43.93 5.56 -28.75
N ARG A 868 44.34 4.68 -27.87
CA ARG A 868 43.55 3.50 -27.48
C ARG A 868 42.20 3.86 -26.91
N MET A 869 42.07 5.07 -26.36
CA MET A 869 40.82 5.56 -25.77
C MET A 869 39.65 5.60 -26.77
N CYS A 870 39.92 5.78 -28.07
CA CYS A 870 38.88 5.89 -29.13
C CYS A 870 39.02 4.82 -30.22
N ASP A 871 39.87 3.78 -30.00
CA ASP A 871 40.04 2.69 -30.98
C ASP A 871 39.04 1.57 -30.68
N ALA A 872 37.78 1.79 -31.05
CA ALA A 872 36.69 0.84 -30.78
C ALA A 872 36.94 -0.55 -31.39
N PRO A 873 37.38 -0.70 -32.68
CA PRO A 873 37.57 -2.04 -33.21
C PRO A 873 38.60 -2.87 -32.46
N THR A 874 39.78 -2.29 -32.12
CA THR A 874 40.81 -3.00 -31.34
C THR A 874 40.32 -3.33 -29.94
N PHE A 875 39.67 -2.36 -29.30
CA PHE A 875 39.13 -2.56 -27.93
C PHE A 875 38.13 -3.72 -27.92
N VAL A 876 37.17 -3.74 -28.85
CA VAL A 876 36.12 -4.77 -28.89
C VAL A 876 36.71 -6.13 -29.22
N GLN A 877 37.69 -6.21 -30.13
CA GLN A 877 38.40 -7.49 -30.44
C GLN A 877 39.04 -8.05 -29.14
N GLN A 878 39.68 -7.23 -28.34
CA GLN A 878 40.28 -7.62 -27.08
C GLN A 878 39.25 -8.06 -26.06
N LEU A 879 38.14 -7.29 -25.95
CA LEU A 879 37.02 -7.61 -25.05
C LEU A 879 36.40 -8.98 -25.41
N GLU A 880 36.19 -9.25 -26.70
CA GLU A 880 35.68 -10.55 -27.16
C GLU A 880 36.62 -11.68 -26.82
N GLY A 881 37.93 -11.42 -26.89
CA GLY A 881 38.96 -12.39 -26.44
C GLY A 881 38.83 -12.71 -24.97
N VAL A 882 38.60 -11.71 -24.16
CA VAL A 882 38.35 -11.88 -22.70
C VAL A 882 37.08 -12.68 -22.47
N TYR A 883 35.98 -12.38 -23.17
CA TYR A 883 34.74 -13.17 -23.03
C TYR A 883 34.99 -14.66 -23.35
N GLN A 884 35.74 -14.94 -24.40
CA GLN A 884 36.07 -16.33 -24.74
C GLN A 884 36.90 -17.03 -23.66
N GLN A 885 37.87 -16.34 -23.06
CA GLN A 885 38.69 -16.84 -21.97
C GLN A 885 37.83 -17.18 -20.73
N LEU A 886 36.92 -16.25 -20.35
CA LEU A 886 36.03 -16.47 -19.22
C LEU A 886 35.10 -17.67 -19.46
N TRP A 887 34.55 -17.79 -20.67
CA TRP A 887 33.71 -18.93 -21.05
C TRP A 887 34.47 -20.26 -20.99
N GLN A 888 35.65 -20.32 -21.57
CA GLN A 888 36.49 -21.53 -21.55
C GLN A 888 36.84 -21.92 -20.12
N ARG A 889 37.14 -20.94 -19.26
CA ARG A 889 37.43 -21.18 -17.84
C ARG A 889 36.20 -21.80 -17.13
N TRP A 890 35.02 -21.23 -17.35
CA TRP A 890 33.78 -21.75 -16.76
C TRP A 890 33.47 -23.16 -17.23
N VAL A 891 33.55 -23.43 -18.52
CA VAL A 891 33.33 -24.78 -19.08
C VAL A 891 34.32 -25.78 -18.49
N SER A 892 35.59 -25.41 -18.41
CA SER A 892 36.67 -26.29 -17.85
C SER A 892 36.42 -26.58 -16.36
N GLN A 893 35.93 -25.58 -15.63
CA GLN A 893 35.58 -25.73 -14.21
C GLN A 893 34.39 -26.70 -14.07
N GLN A 894 33.33 -26.52 -14.83
CA GLN A 894 32.16 -27.38 -14.78
C GLN A 894 32.49 -28.84 -15.14
N ARG A 895 33.36 -29.05 -16.12
CA ARG A 895 33.86 -30.38 -16.48
C ARG A 895 34.59 -31.05 -15.32
N ARG A 896 35.47 -30.29 -14.62
CA ARG A 896 36.20 -30.81 -13.45
C ARG A 896 35.24 -31.16 -12.29
N GLU A 897 34.27 -30.31 -12.04
CA GLU A 897 33.26 -30.53 -10.98
C GLU A 897 32.47 -31.82 -11.26
N GLN A 898 32.00 -31.99 -12.50
CA GLN A 898 31.30 -33.20 -12.91
C GLN A 898 32.16 -34.47 -12.72
N GLN A 899 33.44 -34.42 -13.10
CA GLN A 899 34.35 -35.55 -12.93
C GLN A 899 34.54 -35.91 -11.46
N GLN A 900 34.70 -34.89 -10.59
CA GLN A 900 34.83 -35.10 -9.16
C GLN A 900 33.56 -35.70 -8.54
N GLU A 901 32.39 -35.23 -8.96
CA GLU A 901 31.11 -35.80 -8.50
C GLU A 901 30.97 -37.26 -8.90
N GLN A 902 31.31 -37.60 -10.14
CA GLN A 902 31.28 -38.99 -10.63
C GLN A 902 32.22 -39.87 -9.81
N GLN A 903 33.43 -39.40 -9.52
CA GLN A 903 34.43 -40.14 -8.70
C GLN A 903 33.90 -40.33 -7.27
N ARG A 904 33.33 -39.28 -6.65
CA ARG A 904 32.72 -39.39 -5.31
C ARG A 904 31.56 -40.39 -5.30
N GLY A 905 30.72 -40.34 -6.32
CA GLY A 905 29.60 -41.30 -6.48
C GLY A 905 30.10 -42.74 -6.57
N GLN A 906 31.15 -42.99 -7.38
CA GLN A 906 31.76 -44.32 -7.50
C GLN A 906 32.38 -44.79 -6.18
N GLN A 907 33.07 -43.90 -5.45
CA GLN A 907 33.65 -44.24 -4.14
C GLN A 907 32.57 -44.57 -3.11
N GLN A 908 31.50 -43.82 -3.09
CA GLN A 908 30.36 -44.08 -2.18
C GLN A 908 29.69 -45.41 -2.50
N GLN A 909 29.51 -45.70 -3.80
CA GLN A 909 28.93 -46.97 -4.22
C GLN A 909 29.85 -48.16 -3.81
N GLN A 910 31.15 -48.07 -4.03
CA GLN A 910 32.11 -49.10 -3.60
C GLN A 910 32.12 -49.31 -2.08
N GLN A 911 32.05 -48.24 -1.32
CA GLN A 911 31.94 -48.32 0.14
C GLN A 911 30.64 -49.00 0.59
N GLN A 912 29.56 -48.69 -0.08
CA GLN A 912 28.26 -49.33 0.20
C GLN A 912 28.28 -50.82 -0.12
N GLU A 913 28.84 -51.22 -1.27
CA GLU A 913 29.01 -52.62 -1.66
C GLU A 913 29.89 -53.38 -0.67
N GLN A 914 30.97 -52.76 -0.19
CA GLN A 914 31.82 -53.33 0.84
C GLN A 914 31.11 -53.53 2.17
N GLN A 915 30.29 -52.57 2.57
CA GLN A 915 29.53 -52.68 3.81
C GLN A 915 28.44 -53.78 3.70
N GLU A 916 27.80 -53.88 2.56
CA GLU A 916 26.81 -54.95 2.29
C GLU A 916 27.51 -56.32 2.34
N GLN A 917 28.66 -56.49 1.70
CA GLN A 917 29.44 -57.72 1.74
C GLN A 917 29.85 -58.10 3.18
N GLN A 918 30.35 -57.13 3.95
CA GLN A 918 30.73 -57.38 5.37
C GLN A 918 29.48 -57.76 6.21
N GLN A 919 28.34 -57.20 5.90
CA GLN A 919 27.10 -57.50 6.62
C GLN A 919 26.60 -58.90 6.23
N GLU A 920 26.73 -59.30 4.99
CA GLU A 920 26.41 -60.68 4.53
C GLU A 920 27.35 -61.69 5.18
N GLU A 921 28.66 -61.40 5.23
CA GLU A 921 29.63 -62.24 5.91
C GLU A 921 29.33 -62.41 7.42
N ARG A 922 29.00 -61.33 8.08
CA ARG A 922 28.59 -61.37 9.51
C ARG A 922 27.33 -62.20 9.70
N THR A 923 26.34 -62.06 8.81
CA THR A 923 25.10 -62.84 8.85
C THR A 923 25.40 -64.34 8.63
N ARG A 924 26.27 -64.72 7.68
CA ARG A 924 26.70 -66.10 7.47
C ARG A 924 27.41 -66.68 8.68
N GLN A 925 28.35 -65.90 9.25
CA GLN A 925 29.11 -66.36 10.46
C GLN A 925 28.14 -66.54 11.65
N GLN A 926 27.08 -65.72 11.77
CA GLN A 926 26.07 -65.90 12.81
C GLN A 926 25.18 -67.11 12.56
N GLN A 927 24.88 -67.43 11.30
CA GLN A 927 24.10 -68.64 10.92
C GLN A 927 24.89 -69.89 11.16
N ASP A 928 26.24 -69.91 10.85
CA ASP A 928 27.14 -71.03 11.06
C ASP A 928 27.46 -71.25 12.56
N ALA A 929 27.22 -70.23 13.42
CA ALA A 929 27.50 -70.31 14.84
C ALA A 929 26.32 -70.84 15.68
N VAL A 930 25.18 -71.17 15.05
CA VAL A 930 24.03 -71.82 15.76
C VAL A 930 24.23 -73.31 15.75
N PRO A 931 24.41 -74.00 16.89
CA PRO A 931 24.65 -75.39 16.98
C PRO A 931 23.50 -76.29 16.56
#